data_b84f2cb5a20167ee5e180380c1a20f38
#
_entry.id   b84f2cb5a20167ee5e180380c1a20f38
#
_cell.length_a   1.000
_cell.length_b   1.000
_cell.length_c   1.000
_cell.angle_alpha   90.00
_cell.angle_beta   90.00
_cell.angle_gamma   90.00
#
_symmetry.space_group_name_H-M   'P 1'
#
loop_
_entity.id
_entity.type
_entity.pdbx_description
1 polymer ?
#
loop_
_entity_poly.entity_id
_entity_poly.type
_entity_poly.pdbx_seq_one_letter_code
_entity_poly.pdbx_strand_id
1 'polypeptide(L)'
;MNGAGEGNIIFGDGLENVPDKGIENGTFDILVANPPYAVKDFKQHLQLKNNSFTLLDRIGMNGGEIETLFVERIAQLLKPQGVAAVILPSSILSNDSASYTGAREQLLQNFYIRGIAAFGSKTFGATGTNTVVMFLEKFNEPPKQIDLSADSVDAVFSGAELAEWKDKDIFEAYLAQIDVGENEYRAFLNKSLSVADLEGSKYFKMYVTAFADSADAKNLLKTKAYQQKSADEQAAVYLEKLYSYAYSIEREKLFYFSLVYQQTTVIITAPADNKAQKEFLGYDWSNRKGNEGIQIITPGGKMYDDADRVAQGTLAHSIKKSFDGMAPSFNEEQATYASVVNTKNMLDYSRVNFNKALRTSVKKAFHISSKYPLVKLASVCDLNTSKTEIHDTPDDLLVSFIDMASVSSEGFIERKVDRPYGEVRNGGYTYFAEGDFIIAKITPCMENGKCAIAEGLTNGIGFGSSEFHTFRCHTSEILTKFLFLLLNQTTVRKAAENAMTGASGHRRVPATFYEEMLIPVPPIPVQQQVIDECAKIDEEYNAARMSIETYRQKIADLFAELDAVMSTIGEYRLSLSDTEKFSVAIGKRVLDKELVSDGSIPVYSANVAAPFGFIDKLLITDFSAPSVLWGIDGDWMTSYLPSDMPFYPTDHCGVLRCKTSEVNPRYLAHLLEVEGGKMGFSRSYRASIDRVQGITFTVPDISIQNNAMSKVADYEMAIKELEGSLEKIASRRSEIIRKALAE
;
A
#
# COMPACT_ATOMS: atom_id res chain seq x y z
N MET A 1 -7.12 -36.65 -11.61
CA MET A 1 -5.89 -37.07 -12.31
C MET A 1 -6.27 -37.72 -13.62
N ASN A 2 -6.02 -37.04 -14.74
CA ASN A 2 -6.27 -37.61 -16.08
C ASN A 2 -4.95 -38.08 -16.71
N GLY A 3 -4.15 -38.81 -15.96
CA GLY A 3 -2.88 -39.35 -16.47
C GLY A 3 -2.94 -40.88 -16.52
N ALA A 4 -2.38 -41.45 -17.56
CA ALA A 4 -2.25 -42.90 -17.76
C ALA A 4 -1.11 -43.53 -16.93
N GLY A 5 -0.69 -42.92 -15.84
CA GLY A 5 0.39 -43.41 -14.97
C GLY A 5 -0.11 -43.85 -13.59
N GLU A 6 0.51 -44.90 -13.03
CA GLU A 6 0.30 -45.26 -11.62
C GLU A 6 0.89 -44.22 -10.70
N GLY A 7 0.07 -43.68 -9.78
CA GLY A 7 0.51 -42.75 -8.76
C GLY A 7 1.24 -43.48 -7.63
N ASN A 8 2.50 -43.11 -7.35
CA ASN A 8 3.24 -43.60 -6.20
C ASN A 8 3.11 -42.64 -5.02
N ILE A 9 2.65 -43.12 -3.87
CA ILE A 9 2.64 -42.37 -2.61
C ILE A 9 3.82 -42.86 -1.77
N ILE A 10 4.78 -41.98 -1.50
CA ILE A 10 5.97 -42.29 -0.73
C ILE A 10 5.89 -41.46 0.57
N PHE A 11 5.84 -42.16 1.69
CA PHE A 11 5.96 -41.52 3.01
C PHE A 11 7.44 -41.45 3.39
N GLY A 12 7.90 -40.26 3.81
CA GLY A 12 9.28 -40.02 4.20
C GLY A 12 9.60 -38.53 4.45
N ASP A 13 10.83 -38.25 4.80
CA ASP A 13 11.33 -36.87 4.89
C ASP A 13 11.59 -36.32 3.49
N GLY A 14 10.93 -35.21 3.16
CA GLY A 14 11.06 -34.56 1.83
C GLY A 14 12.46 -34.02 1.55
N LEU A 15 13.30 -33.86 2.57
CA LEU A 15 14.69 -33.40 2.44
C LEU A 15 15.68 -34.54 2.13
N GLU A 16 15.26 -35.80 2.26
CA GLU A 16 16.10 -36.96 2.04
C GLU A 16 16.00 -37.55 0.62
N ASN A 17 17.08 -38.19 0.19
CA ASN A 17 17.08 -39.08 -0.96
C ASN A 17 16.57 -40.48 -0.57
N VAL A 18 15.75 -41.06 -1.42
CA VAL A 18 15.24 -42.45 -1.28
C VAL A 18 15.48 -43.19 -2.59
N PRO A 19 16.75 -43.63 -2.83
CA PRO A 19 17.17 -44.18 -4.13
C PRO A 19 16.37 -45.41 -4.58
N ASP A 20 16.03 -46.29 -3.64
CA ASP A 20 15.20 -47.49 -3.89
C ASP A 20 13.78 -47.18 -4.37
N LYS A 21 13.35 -45.93 -4.24
CA LYS A 21 12.06 -45.42 -4.72
C LYS A 21 12.21 -44.38 -5.83
N GLY A 22 13.40 -44.20 -6.38
CA GLY A 22 13.69 -43.26 -7.47
C GLY A 22 13.70 -41.81 -7.08
N ILE A 23 13.82 -41.49 -5.76
CA ILE A 23 13.96 -40.10 -5.29
C ILE A 23 15.45 -39.79 -5.10
N GLU A 24 16.04 -39.28 -6.17
CA GLU A 24 17.47 -38.91 -6.22
C GLU A 24 17.67 -37.53 -6.83
N ASN A 25 18.83 -36.95 -6.58
CA ASN A 25 19.20 -35.68 -7.14
C ASN A 25 19.27 -35.77 -8.69
N GLY A 26 18.75 -34.75 -9.37
CA GLY A 26 18.80 -34.66 -10.84
C GLY A 26 17.90 -35.65 -11.58
N THR A 27 16.81 -36.17 -10.98
CA THR A 27 15.95 -37.20 -11.59
C THR A 27 14.58 -36.68 -12.04
N PHE A 28 14.15 -35.49 -11.58
CA PHE A 28 12.81 -35.00 -11.86
C PHE A 28 12.77 -33.96 -13.00
N ASP A 29 11.80 -34.10 -13.88
CA ASP A 29 11.51 -33.17 -14.97
C ASP A 29 10.58 -32.02 -14.49
N ILE A 30 9.62 -32.36 -13.62
CA ILE A 30 8.63 -31.42 -13.10
C ILE A 30 8.49 -31.63 -11.58
N LEU A 31 8.48 -30.53 -10.83
CA LEU A 31 8.29 -30.52 -9.38
C LEU A 31 7.26 -29.48 -8.97
N VAL A 32 6.28 -29.91 -8.19
CA VAL A 32 5.30 -29.01 -7.54
C VAL A 32 5.41 -29.21 -6.03
N ALA A 33 5.66 -28.15 -5.28
CA ALA A 33 5.89 -28.24 -3.85
C ALA A 33 5.13 -27.18 -3.06
N ASN A 34 4.63 -27.59 -1.90
CA ASN A 34 4.14 -26.72 -0.85
C ASN A 34 4.83 -27.15 0.46
N PRO A 35 6.07 -26.70 0.69
CA PRO A 35 6.85 -27.11 1.86
C PRO A 35 6.24 -26.54 3.15
N PRO A 36 6.56 -27.13 4.32
CA PRO A 36 6.20 -26.57 5.61
C PRO A 36 6.91 -25.21 5.83
N TYR A 37 6.26 -24.29 6.55
CA TYR A 37 6.81 -22.96 6.87
C TYR A 37 7.01 -22.81 8.39
N ALA A 38 8.04 -22.05 8.77
CA ALA A 38 8.28 -21.59 10.13
C ALA A 38 8.20 -22.69 11.20
N VAL A 39 8.81 -23.84 10.93
CA VAL A 39 8.86 -24.97 11.87
C VAL A 39 9.95 -24.71 12.90
N LYS A 40 9.58 -24.27 14.10
CA LYS A 40 10.52 -23.97 15.18
C LYS A 40 11.35 -25.21 15.55
N ASP A 41 12.61 -24.98 15.87
CA ASP A 41 13.55 -25.98 16.38
C ASP A 41 13.74 -27.22 15.46
N PHE A 42 13.31 -27.15 14.19
CA PHE A 42 13.38 -28.30 13.27
C PHE A 42 14.81 -28.84 13.13
N LYS A 43 15.83 -27.96 13.18
CA LYS A 43 17.24 -28.33 13.04
C LYS A 43 17.70 -29.33 14.12
N GLN A 44 17.14 -29.26 15.31
CA GLN A 44 17.44 -30.17 16.42
C GLN A 44 16.92 -31.60 16.16
N HIS A 45 15.90 -31.73 15.32
CA HIS A 45 15.24 -33.00 15.01
C HIS A 45 15.61 -33.55 13.62
N LEU A 46 16.31 -32.74 12.80
CA LEU A 46 16.69 -33.12 11.45
C LEU A 46 17.83 -34.17 11.51
N GLN A 47 17.59 -35.32 10.87
CA GLN A 47 18.55 -36.40 10.77
C GLN A 47 18.76 -36.81 9.31
N LEU A 48 19.60 -36.07 8.60
CA LEU A 48 19.94 -36.36 7.20
C LEU A 48 20.96 -37.51 7.14
N LYS A 49 20.67 -38.53 6.32
CA LYS A 49 21.51 -39.69 6.11
C LYS A 49 22.08 -39.75 4.68
N ASN A 50 21.26 -39.41 3.71
CA ASN A 50 21.56 -39.57 2.29
C ASN A 50 21.53 -38.26 1.51
N ASN A 51 21.46 -37.12 2.18
CA ASN A 51 21.50 -35.81 1.56
C ASN A 51 22.19 -34.77 2.45
N SER A 52 22.60 -33.64 1.87
CA SER A 52 23.23 -32.54 2.59
C SER A 52 22.80 -31.21 1.99
N PHE A 53 22.85 -30.15 2.79
CA PHE A 53 22.42 -28.81 2.40
C PHE A 53 23.45 -27.77 2.82
N THR A 54 23.84 -26.89 1.88
CA THR A 54 24.75 -25.78 2.14
C THR A 54 24.10 -24.70 3.01
N LEU A 55 22.77 -24.55 2.92
CA LEU A 55 22.02 -23.58 3.70
C LEU A 55 21.82 -23.97 5.16
N LEU A 56 22.04 -25.22 5.53
CA LEU A 56 21.83 -25.70 6.89
C LEU A 56 22.68 -24.95 7.93
N ASP A 57 23.92 -24.59 7.57
CA ASP A 57 24.83 -23.84 8.44
C ASP A 57 24.43 -22.37 8.61
N ARG A 58 23.61 -21.84 7.69
CA ARG A 58 23.09 -20.46 7.75
C ARG A 58 21.84 -20.33 8.64
N ILE A 59 21.28 -21.44 9.10
CA ILE A 59 20.09 -21.48 9.96
C ILE A 59 20.56 -21.66 11.41
N GLY A 60 20.10 -20.81 12.32
CA GLY A 60 20.39 -20.92 13.74
C GLY A 60 19.78 -22.21 14.35
N MET A 61 20.30 -22.68 15.48
CA MET A 61 19.82 -23.91 16.14
C MET A 61 18.32 -23.87 16.48
N ASN A 62 17.79 -22.69 16.82
CA ASN A 62 16.37 -22.46 17.12
C ASN A 62 15.64 -21.80 15.93
N GLY A 63 16.27 -21.74 14.75
CA GLY A 63 15.68 -21.19 13.55
C GLY A 63 14.47 -22.01 13.07
N GLY A 64 13.54 -21.34 12.39
CA GLY A 64 12.32 -21.97 11.89
C GLY A 64 12.24 -21.99 10.36
N GLU A 65 13.25 -21.49 9.66
CA GLU A 65 13.21 -21.20 8.20
C GLU A 65 13.45 -22.48 7.35
N ILE A 66 12.74 -23.54 7.65
CA ILE A 66 12.88 -24.85 6.97
C ILE A 66 12.58 -24.73 5.46
N GLU A 67 11.69 -23.82 5.05
CA GLU A 67 11.34 -23.56 3.67
C GLU A 67 12.54 -23.15 2.81
N THR A 68 13.59 -22.58 3.41
CA THR A 68 14.83 -22.24 2.70
C THR A 68 15.58 -23.47 2.24
N LEU A 69 15.59 -24.57 3.02
CA LEU A 69 16.17 -25.84 2.61
C LEU A 69 15.40 -26.49 1.47
N PHE A 70 14.09 -26.28 1.39
CA PHE A 70 13.30 -26.80 0.27
C PHE A 70 13.62 -26.07 -1.04
N VAL A 71 14.07 -24.82 -1.01
CA VAL A 71 14.59 -24.13 -2.21
C VAL A 71 15.84 -24.85 -2.73
N GLU A 72 16.80 -25.16 -1.87
CA GLU A 72 18.00 -25.93 -2.23
C GLU A 72 17.63 -27.35 -2.67
N ARG A 73 16.65 -27.98 -2.00
CA ARG A 73 16.15 -29.31 -2.36
C ARG A 73 15.58 -29.37 -3.77
N ILE A 74 14.81 -28.36 -4.17
CA ILE A 74 14.28 -28.25 -5.52
C ILE A 74 15.41 -28.18 -6.56
N ALA A 75 16.44 -27.38 -6.26
CA ALA A 75 17.64 -27.30 -7.12
C ALA A 75 18.35 -28.64 -7.24
N GLN A 76 18.41 -29.42 -6.15
CA GLN A 76 19.04 -30.76 -6.16
C GLN A 76 18.23 -31.78 -6.99
N LEU A 77 16.91 -31.82 -6.81
CA LEU A 77 16.03 -32.86 -7.41
C LEU A 77 15.82 -32.68 -8.90
N LEU A 78 15.75 -31.46 -9.40
CA LEU A 78 15.46 -31.20 -10.81
C LEU A 78 16.64 -31.53 -11.71
N LYS A 79 16.33 -32.11 -12.88
CA LYS A 79 17.25 -32.19 -14.02
C LYS A 79 17.55 -30.79 -14.59
N PRO A 80 18.63 -30.62 -15.36
CA PRO A 80 18.76 -29.46 -16.25
C PRO A 80 17.49 -29.28 -17.10
N GLN A 81 17.02 -28.02 -17.25
CA GLN A 81 15.77 -27.65 -17.91
C GLN A 81 14.48 -28.17 -17.21
N GLY A 82 14.61 -28.85 -16.09
CA GLY A 82 13.46 -29.23 -15.27
C GLY A 82 12.75 -27.98 -14.69
N VAL A 83 11.43 -28.08 -14.53
CA VAL A 83 10.59 -26.96 -14.11
C VAL A 83 9.98 -27.19 -12.74
N ALA A 84 9.81 -26.12 -11.97
CA ALA A 84 9.13 -26.18 -10.67
C ALA A 84 8.10 -25.08 -10.49
N ALA A 85 7.05 -25.43 -9.72
CA ALA A 85 6.16 -24.47 -9.10
C ALA A 85 6.19 -24.70 -7.58
N VAL A 86 6.62 -23.69 -6.82
CA VAL A 86 6.77 -23.80 -5.37
C VAL A 86 6.03 -22.69 -4.66
N ILE A 87 5.23 -23.06 -3.65
CA ILE A 87 4.57 -22.11 -2.76
C ILE A 87 5.51 -21.82 -1.60
N LEU A 88 5.82 -20.54 -1.37
CA LEU A 88 6.73 -20.08 -0.32
C LEU A 88 6.11 -18.90 0.44
N PRO A 89 6.49 -18.65 1.71
CA PRO A 89 6.13 -17.42 2.37
C PRO A 89 6.76 -16.22 1.65
N SER A 90 6.06 -15.08 1.61
CA SER A 90 6.56 -13.88 0.93
C SER A 90 7.88 -13.35 1.49
N SER A 91 8.26 -13.74 2.70
CA SER A 91 9.56 -13.48 3.32
C SER A 91 10.75 -13.96 2.48
N ILE A 92 10.55 -14.99 1.62
CA ILE A 92 11.59 -15.47 0.68
C ILE A 92 12.10 -14.35 -0.22
N LEU A 93 11.24 -13.39 -0.56
CA LEU A 93 11.59 -12.31 -1.48
C LEU A 93 12.50 -11.24 -0.84
N SER A 94 12.38 -10.98 0.46
CA SER A 94 12.98 -9.77 1.05
C SER A 94 13.53 -9.88 2.47
N ASN A 95 13.36 -10.99 3.18
CA ASN A 95 13.89 -11.14 4.54
C ASN A 95 15.43 -11.15 4.53
N ASP A 96 16.06 -10.41 5.46
CA ASP A 96 17.51 -10.16 5.50
C ASP A 96 18.32 -11.24 6.26
N SER A 97 17.67 -12.28 6.80
CA SER A 97 18.41 -13.35 7.49
C SER A 97 19.36 -14.10 6.53
N ALA A 98 20.41 -14.68 7.09
CA ALA A 98 21.42 -15.41 6.31
C ALA A 98 20.82 -16.59 5.53
N SER A 99 19.83 -17.28 6.11
CA SER A 99 19.11 -18.40 5.50
C SER A 99 18.31 -17.96 4.27
N TYR A 100 17.50 -16.87 4.39
CA TYR A 100 16.72 -16.35 3.26
C TYR A 100 17.61 -15.72 2.17
N THR A 101 18.69 -15.04 2.56
CA THR A 101 19.68 -14.54 1.59
C THR A 101 20.30 -15.68 0.80
N GLY A 102 20.71 -16.74 1.49
CA GLY A 102 21.24 -17.95 0.84
C GLY A 102 20.21 -18.67 -0.04
N ALA A 103 18.95 -18.71 0.35
CA ALA A 103 17.90 -19.29 -0.50
C ALA A 103 17.71 -18.49 -1.80
N ARG A 104 17.80 -17.14 -1.75
CA ARG A 104 17.79 -16.30 -2.96
C ARG A 104 19.04 -16.51 -3.83
N GLU A 105 20.21 -16.74 -3.22
CA GLU A 105 21.40 -17.16 -3.94
C GLU A 105 21.16 -18.46 -4.70
N GLN A 106 20.58 -19.48 -4.06
CA GLN A 106 20.22 -20.74 -4.71
C GLN A 106 19.22 -20.52 -5.85
N LEU A 107 18.22 -19.67 -5.69
CA LEU A 107 17.27 -19.35 -6.75
C LEU A 107 17.95 -18.72 -7.96
N LEU A 108 18.73 -17.68 -7.75
CA LEU A 108 19.36 -16.91 -8.82
C LEU A 108 20.49 -17.69 -9.53
N GLN A 109 21.19 -18.57 -8.81
CA GLN A 109 22.31 -19.35 -9.36
C GLN A 109 21.86 -20.62 -10.11
N ASN A 110 20.65 -21.13 -9.84
CA ASN A 110 20.21 -22.38 -10.42
C ASN A 110 19.05 -22.24 -11.40
N PHE A 111 18.31 -21.11 -11.39
CA PHE A 111 17.05 -21.01 -12.09
C PHE A 111 16.85 -19.72 -12.89
N TYR A 112 16.18 -19.87 -14.04
CA TYR A 112 15.39 -18.79 -14.61
C TYR A 112 14.11 -18.67 -13.77
N ILE A 113 13.86 -17.48 -13.22
CA ILE A 113 12.61 -17.18 -12.51
C ILE A 113 11.56 -16.77 -13.56
N ARG A 114 10.78 -17.74 -14.04
CA ARG A 114 9.81 -17.54 -15.12
C ARG A 114 8.59 -16.73 -14.69
N GLY A 115 8.22 -16.83 -13.40
CA GLY A 115 7.12 -16.05 -12.84
C GLY A 115 7.11 -16.05 -11.33
N ILE A 116 6.53 -15.00 -10.76
CA ILE A 116 6.22 -14.86 -9.33
C ILE A 116 4.79 -14.40 -9.20
N ALA A 117 3.92 -15.22 -8.59
CA ALA A 117 2.56 -14.83 -8.25
C ALA A 117 2.46 -14.57 -6.74
N ALA A 118 2.22 -13.31 -6.37
CA ALA A 118 2.06 -12.88 -4.98
C ALA A 118 0.59 -12.88 -4.58
N PHE A 119 0.28 -13.58 -3.47
CA PHE A 119 -1.06 -13.71 -2.91
C PHE A 119 -1.14 -13.05 -1.54
N GLY A 120 -2.32 -12.49 -1.24
CA GLY A 120 -2.60 -11.88 0.05
C GLY A 120 -2.76 -12.91 1.18
N SER A 121 -2.92 -12.41 2.41
CA SER A 121 -3.29 -13.20 3.58
C SER A 121 -4.65 -13.87 3.35
N LYS A 122 -4.84 -15.09 3.86
CA LYS A 122 -6.06 -15.91 3.74
C LYS A 122 -6.26 -16.67 2.42
N THR A 123 -5.33 -16.64 1.48
CA THR A 123 -5.37 -17.51 0.30
C THR A 123 -5.47 -18.98 0.69
N PHE A 124 -4.84 -19.38 1.80
CA PHE A 124 -4.87 -20.71 2.38
C PHE A 124 -5.71 -20.81 3.66
N GLY A 125 -6.89 -20.22 3.68
CA GLY A 125 -7.86 -20.34 4.77
C GLY A 125 -7.44 -19.60 6.05
N ALA A 126 -7.13 -20.32 7.12
CA ALA A 126 -6.89 -19.73 8.46
C ALA A 126 -5.50 -19.10 8.66
N THR A 127 -4.56 -19.24 7.73
CA THR A 127 -3.20 -18.72 7.89
C THR A 127 -3.12 -17.26 7.48
N GLY A 128 -2.63 -16.40 8.40
CA GLY A 128 -2.37 -14.97 8.12
C GLY A 128 -1.09 -14.70 7.33
N THR A 129 -0.44 -15.74 6.77
CA THR A 129 0.84 -15.61 6.07
C THR A 129 0.60 -15.27 4.60
N ASN A 130 1.21 -14.17 4.15
CA ASN A 130 1.28 -13.86 2.73
C ASN A 130 2.20 -14.86 2.04
N THR A 131 1.78 -15.37 0.90
CA THR A 131 2.52 -16.38 0.15
C THR A 131 2.80 -15.92 -1.28
N VAL A 132 3.81 -16.55 -1.87
CA VAL A 132 4.13 -16.42 -3.30
C VAL A 132 4.23 -17.80 -3.92
N VAL A 133 3.80 -17.91 -5.17
CA VAL A 133 4.14 -19.07 -6.00
C VAL A 133 5.25 -18.66 -6.94
N MET A 134 6.38 -19.33 -6.85
CA MET A 134 7.50 -19.13 -7.76
C MET A 134 7.51 -20.20 -8.85
N PHE A 135 7.59 -19.78 -10.09
CA PHE A 135 7.70 -20.60 -11.27
C PHE A 135 9.13 -20.58 -11.77
N LEU A 136 9.80 -21.71 -11.69
CA LEU A 136 11.25 -21.84 -11.84
C LEU A 136 11.56 -22.82 -12.98
N GLU A 137 12.58 -22.51 -13.78
CA GLU A 137 13.17 -23.42 -14.75
C GLU A 137 14.66 -23.52 -14.47
N LYS A 138 15.15 -24.74 -14.20
CA LYS A 138 16.56 -24.96 -13.90
C LYS A 138 17.42 -24.68 -15.13
N PHE A 139 18.58 -24.05 -14.94
CA PHE A 139 19.53 -23.79 -16.03
C PHE A 139 19.87 -25.09 -16.78
N ASN A 140 20.15 -24.95 -18.06
CA ASN A 140 20.43 -26.09 -18.92
C ASN A 140 21.68 -26.87 -18.45
N GLU A 141 22.72 -26.15 -18.07
CA GLU A 141 24.00 -26.71 -17.60
C GLU A 141 24.53 -25.94 -16.38
N PRO A 142 23.83 -25.99 -15.21
CA PRO A 142 24.45 -25.43 -14.01
C PRO A 142 25.53 -26.39 -13.51
N PRO A 143 26.72 -25.93 -13.07
CA PRO A 143 27.07 -24.56 -12.75
C PRO A 143 27.71 -23.76 -13.89
N LYS A 144 27.82 -24.24 -15.12
CA LYS A 144 28.55 -23.59 -16.21
C LYS A 144 28.17 -22.12 -16.46
N GLN A 145 26.87 -21.80 -16.35
CA GLN A 145 26.43 -20.41 -16.43
C GLN A 145 27.01 -19.54 -15.32
N ILE A 146 27.12 -20.08 -14.11
CA ILE A 146 27.72 -19.42 -12.95
C ILE A 146 29.19 -19.18 -13.20
N ASP A 147 29.91 -20.19 -13.68
CA ASP A 147 31.36 -20.12 -13.94
C ASP A 147 31.66 -19.07 -15.02
N LEU A 148 30.91 -19.05 -16.13
CA LEU A 148 31.05 -18.05 -17.19
C LEU A 148 30.84 -16.62 -16.69
N SER A 149 29.82 -16.41 -15.87
CA SER A 149 29.55 -15.08 -15.27
C SER A 149 30.64 -14.70 -14.26
N ALA A 150 31.13 -15.64 -13.48
CA ALA A 150 32.21 -15.40 -12.54
C ALA A 150 33.54 -15.06 -13.27
N ASP A 151 33.89 -15.78 -14.33
CA ASP A 151 35.08 -15.53 -15.14
C ASP A 151 35.05 -14.13 -15.78
N SER A 152 33.89 -13.71 -16.31
CA SER A 152 33.70 -12.36 -16.87
C SER A 152 33.88 -11.27 -15.81
N VAL A 153 33.35 -11.46 -14.63
CA VAL A 153 33.48 -10.50 -13.51
C VAL A 153 34.91 -10.46 -13.00
N ASP A 154 35.57 -11.62 -12.89
CA ASP A 154 36.98 -11.71 -12.47
C ASP A 154 37.92 -11.02 -13.46
N ALA A 155 37.64 -11.11 -14.75
CA ALA A 155 38.37 -10.39 -15.77
C ALA A 155 38.29 -8.87 -15.57
N VAL A 156 37.12 -8.33 -15.27
CA VAL A 156 36.92 -6.89 -14.97
C VAL A 156 37.71 -6.46 -13.74
N PHE A 157 37.62 -7.21 -12.65
CA PHE A 157 38.29 -6.87 -11.39
C PHE A 157 39.81 -7.15 -11.41
N SER A 158 40.31 -7.94 -12.36
CA SER A 158 41.75 -8.15 -12.58
C SER A 158 42.40 -7.09 -13.48
N GLY A 159 41.64 -6.12 -13.99
CA GLY A 159 42.15 -5.04 -14.84
C GLY A 159 42.24 -5.36 -16.32
N ALA A 160 41.51 -6.38 -16.82
CA ALA A 160 41.41 -6.64 -18.25
C ALA A 160 40.82 -5.41 -18.98
N GLU A 161 41.38 -5.07 -20.15
CA GLU A 161 40.82 -3.98 -20.94
C GLU A 161 39.42 -4.32 -21.42
N LEU A 162 38.48 -3.35 -21.35
CA LEU A 162 37.09 -3.53 -21.78
C LEU A 162 36.95 -3.95 -23.25
N ALA A 163 37.92 -3.63 -24.10
CA ALA A 163 37.93 -4.04 -25.49
C ALA A 163 38.04 -5.56 -25.68
N GLU A 164 38.59 -6.26 -24.70
CA GLU A 164 38.77 -7.73 -24.70
C GLU A 164 37.64 -8.45 -23.95
N TRP A 165 36.77 -7.71 -23.27
CA TRP A 165 35.71 -8.30 -22.48
C TRP A 165 34.48 -8.67 -23.35
N LYS A 166 34.14 -9.97 -23.34
CA LYS A 166 33.04 -10.53 -24.15
C LYS A 166 31.66 -9.95 -23.80
N ASP A 167 31.49 -9.48 -22.56
CA ASP A 167 30.20 -8.99 -22.01
C ASP A 167 30.26 -7.48 -21.78
N LYS A 168 30.89 -6.74 -22.69
CA LYS A 168 31.00 -5.27 -22.58
C LYS A 168 29.65 -4.56 -22.42
N ASP A 169 28.65 -5.01 -23.15
CA ASP A 169 27.29 -4.49 -23.08
C ASP A 169 26.64 -4.69 -21.70
N ILE A 170 26.94 -5.80 -21.02
CA ILE A 170 26.48 -6.08 -19.65
C ILE A 170 27.14 -5.10 -18.67
N PHE A 171 28.43 -4.83 -18.81
CA PHE A 171 29.12 -3.89 -17.95
C PHE A 171 28.62 -2.45 -18.14
N GLU A 172 28.49 -1.99 -19.39
CA GLU A 172 27.90 -0.68 -19.68
C GLU A 172 26.50 -0.53 -19.11
N ALA A 173 25.68 -1.58 -19.23
CA ALA A 173 24.34 -1.60 -18.65
C ALA A 173 24.36 -1.62 -17.11
N TYR A 174 25.36 -2.26 -16.48
CA TYR A 174 25.53 -2.21 -15.03
C TYR A 174 25.89 -0.80 -14.55
N LEU A 175 26.84 -0.12 -15.23
CA LEU A 175 27.19 1.27 -14.92
C LEU A 175 25.98 2.21 -15.04
N ALA A 176 25.19 2.04 -16.09
CA ALA A 176 23.94 2.78 -16.26
C ALA A 176 22.92 2.47 -15.14
N GLN A 177 22.85 1.22 -14.66
CA GLN A 177 21.96 0.81 -13.57
C GLN A 177 22.30 1.45 -12.23
N ILE A 178 23.59 1.64 -11.96
CA ILE A 178 24.10 2.25 -10.73
C ILE A 178 24.35 3.76 -10.84
N ASP A 179 24.13 4.35 -12.01
CA ASP A 179 24.32 5.78 -12.32
C ASP A 179 25.77 6.25 -12.06
N VAL A 180 26.76 5.48 -12.55
CA VAL A 180 28.20 5.76 -12.42
C VAL A 180 28.84 5.87 -13.78
N GLY A 181 29.68 6.90 -13.98
CA GLY A 181 30.42 7.07 -15.20
C GLY A 181 31.55 6.01 -15.36
N GLU A 182 31.83 5.57 -16.60
CA GLU A 182 32.87 4.57 -16.88
C GLU A 182 34.23 4.98 -16.34
N ASN A 183 34.65 6.24 -16.53
CA ASN A 183 35.92 6.72 -16.03
C ASN A 183 36.06 6.67 -14.51
N GLU A 184 35.00 7.01 -13.80
CA GLU A 184 34.94 6.95 -12.34
C GLU A 184 35.01 5.49 -11.85
N TYR A 185 34.27 4.58 -12.48
CA TYR A 185 34.29 3.17 -12.10
C TYR A 185 35.67 2.52 -12.44
N ARG A 186 36.28 2.91 -13.55
CA ARG A 186 37.66 2.47 -13.89
C ARG A 186 38.68 2.98 -12.88
N ALA A 187 38.58 4.24 -12.45
CA ALA A 187 39.45 4.78 -11.40
C ALA A 187 39.26 4.01 -10.07
N PHE A 188 38.03 3.60 -9.75
CA PHE A 188 37.76 2.69 -8.63
C PHE A 188 38.46 1.32 -8.84
N LEU A 189 38.26 0.67 -9.99
CA LEU A 189 38.91 -0.62 -10.29
C LEU A 189 40.45 -0.57 -10.23
N ASN A 190 41.04 0.54 -10.65
CA ASN A 190 42.50 0.76 -10.62
C ASN A 190 43.02 1.20 -9.24
N LYS A 191 42.10 1.32 -8.22
CA LYS A 191 42.43 1.81 -6.87
C LYS A 191 43.11 3.18 -6.86
N SER A 192 42.76 4.04 -7.81
CA SER A 192 43.38 5.37 -7.96
C SER A 192 42.64 6.48 -7.25
N LEU A 193 41.44 6.21 -6.69
CA LEU A 193 40.66 7.17 -5.91
C LEU A 193 41.13 7.19 -4.46
N SER A 194 41.32 8.38 -3.90
CA SER A 194 41.54 8.58 -2.47
C SER A 194 40.23 8.39 -1.66
N VAL A 195 40.32 8.36 -0.34
CA VAL A 195 39.12 8.36 0.54
C VAL A 195 38.23 9.58 0.27
N ALA A 196 38.83 10.76 0.08
CA ALA A 196 38.11 11.98 -0.22
C ALA A 196 37.39 11.92 -1.58
N ASP A 197 38.00 11.33 -2.60
CA ASP A 197 37.37 11.11 -3.92
C ASP A 197 36.16 10.16 -3.80
N LEU A 198 36.33 9.06 -3.03
CA LEU A 198 35.25 8.11 -2.77
C LEU A 198 34.10 8.73 -1.94
N GLU A 199 34.39 9.61 -0.96
CA GLU A 199 33.39 10.37 -0.20
C GLU A 199 32.65 11.39 -1.06
N GLY A 200 33.33 11.99 -2.04
CA GLY A 200 32.76 12.94 -3.00
C GLY A 200 31.88 12.26 -4.07
N SER A 201 32.05 10.96 -4.27
CA SER A 201 31.28 10.19 -5.24
C SER A 201 29.83 9.99 -4.78
N LYS A 202 28.86 10.19 -5.67
CA LYS A 202 27.46 9.91 -5.40
C LYS A 202 27.20 8.44 -5.06
N TYR A 203 27.92 7.52 -5.69
CA TYR A 203 27.74 6.08 -5.52
C TYR A 203 28.69 5.50 -4.48
N PHE A 204 30.01 5.75 -4.59
CA PHE A 204 31.01 5.10 -3.75
C PHE A 204 31.00 5.61 -2.30
N LYS A 205 30.45 6.79 -2.02
CA LYS A 205 30.24 7.32 -0.66
C LYS A 205 29.59 6.31 0.28
N MET A 206 28.66 5.49 -0.22
CA MET A 206 28.00 4.48 0.61
C MET A 206 28.96 3.45 1.19
N TYR A 207 30.04 3.09 0.45
CA TYR A 207 31.06 2.14 0.94
C TYR A 207 31.93 2.76 2.00
N VAL A 208 32.30 4.04 1.86
CA VAL A 208 33.08 4.76 2.88
C VAL A 208 32.31 4.79 4.20
N THR A 209 31.05 5.21 4.14
CA THR A 209 30.18 5.28 5.33
C THR A 209 29.99 3.89 5.97
N ALA A 210 29.66 2.87 5.17
CA ALA A 210 29.40 1.53 5.70
C ALA A 210 30.68 0.85 6.23
N PHE A 211 31.83 1.08 5.60
CA PHE A 211 33.12 0.54 6.08
C PHE A 211 33.49 1.20 7.40
N ALA A 212 33.37 2.51 7.56
CA ALA A 212 33.65 3.21 8.81
C ALA A 212 32.83 2.66 9.99
N ASP A 213 31.58 2.26 9.73
CA ASP A 213 30.71 1.65 10.72
C ASP A 213 30.93 0.16 10.95
N SER A 214 31.69 -0.51 10.09
CA SER A 214 31.94 -1.94 10.16
C SER A 214 32.78 -2.36 11.37
N ALA A 215 32.64 -3.63 11.78
CA ALA A 215 33.48 -4.23 12.80
C ALA A 215 34.95 -4.26 12.38
N ASP A 216 35.22 -4.47 11.07
CA ASP A 216 36.59 -4.56 10.52
C ASP A 216 37.34 -3.23 10.65
N ALA A 217 36.70 -2.11 10.29
CA ALA A 217 37.28 -0.79 10.46
C ALA A 217 37.51 -0.45 11.95
N LYS A 218 36.48 -0.69 12.79
CA LYS A 218 36.56 -0.46 14.24
C LYS A 218 37.65 -1.30 14.90
N ASN A 219 37.85 -2.55 14.47
CA ASN A 219 38.92 -3.42 14.95
C ASN A 219 40.29 -2.96 14.44
N LEU A 220 40.39 -2.61 13.14
CA LEU A 220 41.63 -2.09 12.56
C LEU A 220 42.15 -0.88 13.36
N LEU A 221 41.31 0.12 13.61
CA LEU A 221 41.64 1.33 14.34
C LEU A 221 42.12 1.09 15.78
N LYS A 222 41.72 -0.03 16.39
CA LYS A 222 42.09 -0.41 17.77
C LYS A 222 43.39 -1.23 17.84
N THR A 223 43.91 -1.75 16.71
CA THR A 223 45.08 -2.59 16.72
C THR A 223 46.34 -1.78 17.00
N LYS A 224 47.21 -2.27 17.92
CA LYS A 224 48.51 -1.63 18.22
C LYS A 224 49.37 -1.48 16.98
N ALA A 225 49.36 -2.47 16.09
CA ALA A 225 50.14 -2.47 14.85
C ALA A 225 49.72 -1.30 13.91
N TYR A 226 48.43 -0.94 13.89
CA TYR A 226 47.94 0.21 13.10
C TYR A 226 48.32 1.53 13.78
N GLN A 227 48.10 1.64 15.11
CA GLN A 227 48.36 2.85 15.88
C GLN A 227 49.85 3.26 15.92
N GLN A 228 50.76 2.29 15.74
CA GLN A 228 52.20 2.55 15.69
C GLN A 228 52.72 3.03 14.33
N LYS A 229 51.88 3.03 13.30
CA LYS A 229 52.24 3.48 11.95
C LYS A 229 52.18 5.02 11.87
N SER A 230 52.95 5.60 10.94
CA SER A 230 52.83 7.01 10.58
C SER A 230 51.42 7.32 10.04
N ALA A 231 51.03 8.58 10.02
CA ALA A 231 49.72 9.00 9.52
C ALA A 231 49.51 8.56 8.04
N ASP A 232 50.55 8.68 7.21
CA ASP A 232 50.48 8.28 5.79
C ASP A 232 50.33 6.76 5.65
N GLU A 233 51.03 5.99 6.45
CA GLU A 233 50.92 4.53 6.46
C GLU A 233 49.55 4.08 7.01
N GLN A 234 48.98 4.77 7.99
CA GLN A 234 47.64 4.51 8.50
C GLN A 234 46.60 4.77 7.41
N ALA A 235 46.69 5.90 6.72
CA ALA A 235 45.80 6.25 5.62
C ALA A 235 45.87 5.22 4.48
N ALA A 236 47.07 4.77 4.11
CA ALA A 236 47.27 3.76 3.07
C ALA A 236 46.63 2.41 3.47
N VAL A 237 46.85 1.95 4.70
CA VAL A 237 46.26 0.70 5.20
C VAL A 237 44.75 0.79 5.29
N TYR A 238 44.22 1.93 5.75
CA TYR A 238 42.77 2.15 5.80
C TYR A 238 42.14 2.09 4.40
N LEU A 239 42.72 2.81 3.45
CA LEU A 239 42.27 2.82 2.05
C LEU A 239 42.30 1.43 1.42
N GLU A 240 43.37 0.64 1.64
CA GLU A 240 43.47 -0.74 1.15
C GLU A 240 42.32 -1.62 1.71
N LYS A 241 42.04 -1.49 2.99
CA LYS A 241 40.94 -2.24 3.63
C LYS A 241 39.57 -1.80 3.13
N LEU A 242 39.36 -0.50 2.92
CA LEU A 242 38.15 0.05 2.33
C LEU A 242 37.93 -0.49 0.89
N TYR A 243 39.01 -0.51 0.06
CA TYR A 243 38.90 -1.10 -1.26
C TYR A 243 38.60 -2.60 -1.22
N SER A 244 39.24 -3.35 -0.33
CA SER A 244 38.95 -4.78 -0.18
C SER A 244 37.49 -5.04 0.19
N TYR A 245 36.95 -4.22 1.08
CA TYR A 245 35.55 -4.26 1.47
C TYR A 245 34.60 -3.91 0.31
N ALA A 246 34.83 -2.80 -0.37
CA ALA A 246 34.01 -2.36 -1.49
C ALA A 246 34.08 -3.33 -2.68
N TYR A 247 35.28 -3.84 -3.01
CA TYR A 247 35.47 -4.80 -4.10
C TYR A 247 34.69 -6.09 -3.90
N SER A 248 34.67 -6.63 -2.68
CA SER A 248 33.95 -7.87 -2.40
C SER A 248 32.44 -7.72 -2.72
N ILE A 249 31.87 -6.56 -2.41
CA ILE A 249 30.45 -6.28 -2.60
C ILE A 249 30.17 -5.94 -4.07
N GLU A 250 30.99 -5.10 -4.70
CA GLU A 250 30.83 -4.72 -6.12
C GLU A 250 30.97 -5.93 -7.05
N ARG A 251 31.94 -6.80 -6.79
CA ARG A 251 32.12 -8.05 -7.51
C ARG A 251 30.88 -8.93 -7.42
N GLU A 252 30.30 -9.06 -6.25
CA GLU A 252 29.05 -9.81 -6.04
C GLU A 252 27.87 -9.17 -6.79
N LYS A 253 27.72 -7.84 -6.72
CA LYS A 253 26.66 -7.12 -7.45
C LYS A 253 26.77 -7.31 -8.96
N LEU A 254 27.95 -7.12 -9.53
CA LEU A 254 28.19 -7.31 -10.97
C LEU A 254 27.96 -8.75 -11.39
N PHE A 255 28.35 -9.73 -10.56
CA PHE A 255 28.12 -11.15 -10.80
C PHE A 255 26.60 -11.45 -10.93
N TYR A 256 25.78 -11.06 -9.95
CA TYR A 256 24.35 -11.29 -10.02
C TYR A 256 23.67 -10.47 -11.12
N PHE A 257 24.16 -9.27 -11.40
CA PHE A 257 23.67 -8.48 -12.55
C PHE A 257 23.93 -9.23 -13.87
N SER A 258 25.13 -9.71 -14.10
CA SER A 258 25.49 -10.50 -15.28
C SER A 258 24.62 -11.76 -15.39
N LEU A 259 24.44 -12.48 -14.30
CA LEU A 259 23.69 -13.74 -14.26
C LEU A 259 22.22 -13.57 -14.67
N VAL A 260 21.59 -12.44 -14.28
CA VAL A 260 20.16 -12.18 -14.56
C VAL A 260 19.91 -11.19 -15.69
N TYR A 261 20.96 -10.73 -16.38
CA TYR A 261 20.89 -9.62 -17.34
C TYR A 261 19.85 -9.81 -18.43
N GLN A 262 19.80 -10.99 -19.04
CA GLN A 262 18.90 -11.32 -20.15
C GLN A 262 17.57 -11.96 -19.68
N GLN A 263 17.40 -12.15 -18.38
CA GLN A 263 16.21 -12.81 -17.85
C GLN A 263 15.03 -11.85 -17.71
N THR A 264 13.83 -12.38 -17.97
CA THR A 264 12.55 -11.71 -17.73
C THR A 264 11.68 -12.57 -16.84
N THR A 265 10.96 -11.94 -15.92
CA THR A 265 10.05 -12.56 -14.95
C THR A 265 8.65 -12.02 -15.11
N VAL A 266 7.64 -12.89 -15.18
CA VAL A 266 6.23 -12.51 -15.09
C VAL A 266 5.88 -12.26 -13.63
N ILE A 267 5.46 -11.08 -13.29
CA ILE A 267 4.98 -10.73 -11.94
C ILE A 267 3.47 -10.68 -11.96
N ILE A 268 2.83 -11.42 -11.04
CA ILE A 268 1.40 -11.42 -10.82
C ILE A 268 1.16 -11.01 -9.37
N THR A 269 0.25 -10.05 -9.15
CA THR A 269 -0.14 -9.59 -7.82
C THR A 269 -1.64 -9.69 -7.68
N ALA A 270 -2.09 -10.53 -6.76
CA ALA A 270 -3.51 -10.66 -6.44
C ALA A 270 -4.03 -9.38 -5.76
N PRO A 271 -5.32 -9.05 -5.92
CA PRO A 271 -5.95 -7.93 -5.21
C PRO A 271 -5.77 -8.02 -3.70
N ALA A 272 -5.65 -6.88 -3.04
CA ALA A 272 -5.51 -6.82 -1.57
C ALA A 272 -6.84 -7.05 -0.83
N ASP A 273 -7.97 -6.69 -1.44
CA ASP A 273 -9.31 -6.93 -0.89
C ASP A 273 -9.68 -8.41 -0.93
N ASN A 274 -10.23 -8.93 0.17
CA ASN A 274 -10.55 -10.35 0.30
C ASN A 274 -11.60 -10.84 -0.72
N LYS A 275 -12.60 -10.01 -1.07
CA LYS A 275 -13.65 -10.39 -2.03
C LYS A 275 -13.06 -10.41 -3.42
N ALA A 276 -12.36 -9.34 -3.80
CA ALA A 276 -11.68 -9.24 -5.08
C ALA A 276 -10.62 -10.35 -5.27
N GLN A 277 -9.92 -10.75 -4.19
CA GLN A 277 -8.97 -11.87 -4.24
C GLN A 277 -9.65 -13.21 -4.53
N LYS A 278 -10.81 -13.48 -3.93
CA LYS A 278 -11.58 -14.70 -4.19
C LYS A 278 -12.10 -14.75 -5.63
N GLU A 279 -12.61 -13.62 -6.13
CA GLU A 279 -13.03 -13.48 -7.54
C GLU A 279 -11.85 -13.66 -8.50
N PHE A 280 -10.68 -13.10 -8.16
CA PHE A 280 -9.45 -13.28 -8.91
C PHE A 280 -9.00 -14.75 -8.99
N LEU A 281 -9.06 -15.47 -7.85
CA LEU A 281 -8.70 -16.89 -7.76
C LEU A 281 -9.78 -17.82 -8.34
N GLY A 282 -11.05 -17.38 -8.34
CA GLY A 282 -12.19 -18.19 -8.76
C GLY A 282 -12.67 -19.20 -7.71
N TYR A 283 -12.17 -19.14 -6.48
CA TYR A 283 -12.60 -20.02 -5.40
C TYR A 283 -12.52 -19.35 -4.02
N ASP A 284 -13.26 -19.91 -3.05
CA ASP A 284 -13.19 -19.61 -1.62
C ASP A 284 -12.98 -20.88 -0.82
N TRP A 285 -12.39 -20.74 0.35
CA TRP A 285 -12.26 -21.82 1.32
C TRP A 285 -13.32 -21.70 2.42
N SER A 286 -14.12 -22.73 2.61
CA SER A 286 -15.16 -22.77 3.65
C SER A 286 -14.84 -23.78 4.74
N ASN A 287 -14.91 -23.33 6.00
CA ASN A 287 -14.85 -24.19 7.20
C ASN A 287 -16.25 -24.46 7.77
N ARG A 288 -17.32 -24.08 7.08
CA ARG A 288 -18.70 -24.25 7.58
C ARG A 288 -19.10 -25.72 7.53
N LYS A 289 -19.56 -26.25 8.68
CA LYS A 289 -20.02 -27.65 8.80
C LYS A 289 -21.02 -27.98 7.69
N GLY A 290 -20.73 -29.05 6.93
CA GLY A 290 -21.54 -29.50 5.79
C GLY A 290 -21.25 -28.78 4.49
N ASN A 291 -20.32 -27.84 4.46
CA ASN A 291 -19.87 -27.11 3.27
C ASN A 291 -18.37 -26.78 3.36
N GLU A 292 -17.61 -27.72 3.93
CA GLU A 292 -16.17 -27.59 4.11
C GLU A 292 -15.44 -27.77 2.76
N GLY A 293 -14.29 -27.10 2.65
CA GLY A 293 -13.37 -27.22 1.52
C GLY A 293 -13.47 -26.08 0.49
N ILE A 294 -13.01 -26.35 -0.71
CA ILE A 294 -12.96 -25.37 -1.79
C ILE A 294 -14.37 -25.20 -2.39
N GLN A 295 -14.84 -23.95 -2.41
CA GLN A 295 -16.07 -23.53 -3.07
C GLN A 295 -15.71 -22.76 -4.34
N ILE A 296 -16.11 -23.22 -5.50
CA ILE A 296 -15.92 -22.49 -6.76
C ILE A 296 -16.90 -21.32 -6.80
N ILE A 297 -16.38 -20.10 -6.92
CA ILE A 297 -17.18 -18.87 -6.98
C ILE A 297 -17.52 -18.53 -8.42
N THR A 298 -16.51 -18.58 -9.30
CA THR A 298 -16.64 -18.25 -10.72
C THR A 298 -15.87 -19.30 -11.52
N PRO A 299 -16.51 -20.05 -12.40
CA PRO A 299 -15.78 -20.90 -13.34
C PRO A 299 -14.83 -20.04 -14.17
N GLY A 300 -13.55 -20.45 -14.27
CA GLY A 300 -12.57 -19.70 -15.04
C GLY A 300 -12.16 -18.38 -14.43
N GLY A 301 -11.75 -18.35 -13.15
CA GLY A 301 -11.12 -17.17 -12.54
C GLY A 301 -9.97 -16.62 -13.40
N LYS A 302 -9.56 -15.36 -13.16
CA LYS A 302 -8.54 -14.66 -13.98
C LYS A 302 -7.20 -15.37 -14.04
N MET A 303 -6.86 -16.12 -12.99
CA MET A 303 -5.63 -16.92 -12.95
C MET A 303 -5.70 -18.13 -13.87
N TYR A 304 -6.83 -18.81 -13.90
CA TYR A 304 -6.94 -20.16 -14.45
C TYR A 304 -8.38 -20.45 -14.93
N ASP A 305 -8.52 -21.25 -15.98
CA ASP A 305 -9.80 -21.76 -16.47
C ASP A 305 -9.82 -23.29 -16.36
N ASP A 306 -10.75 -23.84 -15.58
CA ASP A 306 -10.91 -25.29 -15.40
C ASP A 306 -11.42 -26.00 -16.66
N ALA A 307 -12.18 -25.30 -17.50
CA ALA A 307 -12.76 -25.86 -18.73
C ALA A 307 -11.74 -25.85 -19.89
N ASP A 308 -10.89 -24.79 -19.94
CA ASP A 308 -9.83 -24.69 -20.96
C ASP A 308 -8.48 -24.29 -20.31
N ARG A 309 -7.66 -25.29 -20.03
CA ARG A 309 -6.34 -25.13 -19.39
C ARG A 309 -5.33 -24.33 -20.22
N VAL A 310 -5.62 -24.10 -21.50
CA VAL A 310 -4.78 -23.30 -22.41
C VAL A 310 -5.43 -21.98 -22.80
N ALA A 311 -6.51 -21.61 -22.14
CA ALA A 311 -7.27 -20.38 -22.41
C ALA A 311 -6.35 -19.15 -22.42
N GLN A 312 -6.29 -18.47 -23.55
CA GLN A 312 -5.39 -17.33 -23.78
C GLN A 312 -5.72 -16.10 -22.90
N GLY A 313 -6.94 -16.04 -22.37
CA GLY A 313 -7.39 -14.98 -21.48
C GLY A 313 -6.95 -15.12 -20.03
N THR A 314 -6.20 -16.16 -19.65
CA THR A 314 -5.78 -16.42 -18.26
C THR A 314 -4.33 -16.02 -18.01
N LEU A 315 -4.00 -15.70 -16.75
CA LEU A 315 -2.62 -15.41 -16.34
C LEU A 315 -1.73 -16.66 -16.35
N ALA A 316 -2.32 -17.86 -16.18
CA ALA A 316 -1.62 -19.14 -16.33
C ALA A 316 -1.05 -19.30 -17.75
N HIS A 317 -1.77 -18.85 -18.79
CA HIS A 317 -1.26 -18.85 -20.15
C HIS A 317 -0.04 -17.93 -20.32
N SER A 318 -0.03 -16.78 -19.65
CA SER A 318 1.12 -15.85 -19.66
C SER A 318 2.36 -16.45 -19.01
N ILE A 319 2.20 -17.20 -17.91
CA ILE A 319 3.29 -17.94 -17.27
C ILE A 319 3.80 -19.04 -18.23
N LYS A 320 2.89 -19.77 -18.88
CA LYS A 320 3.27 -20.79 -19.87
C LYS A 320 4.10 -20.19 -21.01
N LYS A 321 3.69 -19.05 -21.58
CA LYS A 321 4.48 -18.33 -22.59
C LYS A 321 5.90 -17.99 -22.12
N SER A 322 6.05 -17.61 -20.86
CA SER A 322 7.38 -17.34 -20.28
C SER A 322 8.26 -18.60 -20.25
N PHE A 323 7.70 -19.77 -19.97
CA PHE A 323 8.42 -21.03 -20.07
C PHE A 323 8.77 -21.40 -21.53
N ASP A 324 7.92 -21.05 -22.47
CA ASP A 324 8.17 -21.27 -23.91
C ASP A 324 9.18 -20.23 -24.49
N GLY A 325 9.76 -19.36 -23.64
CA GLY A 325 10.72 -18.31 -24.05
C GLY A 325 10.08 -17.14 -24.80
N MET A 326 8.75 -17.05 -24.79
CA MET A 326 7.99 -15.99 -25.45
C MET A 326 7.64 -14.86 -24.47
N ALA A 327 7.71 -13.62 -24.93
CA ALA A 327 7.25 -12.48 -24.13
C ALA A 327 5.71 -12.51 -24.03
N PRO A 328 5.12 -12.64 -22.83
CA PRO A 328 3.68 -12.56 -22.66
C PRO A 328 3.18 -11.13 -22.90
N SER A 329 2.00 -11.02 -23.50
CA SER A 329 1.25 -9.76 -23.65
C SER A 329 0.02 -9.82 -22.75
N PHE A 330 -0.35 -8.68 -22.17
CA PHE A 330 -1.51 -8.56 -21.29
C PHE A 330 -2.53 -7.60 -21.91
N ASN A 331 -3.82 -7.94 -21.81
CA ASN A 331 -4.89 -6.99 -22.08
C ASN A 331 -5.01 -5.99 -20.91
N GLU A 332 -5.87 -4.96 -21.04
CA GLU A 332 -6.03 -3.92 -20.02
C GLU A 332 -6.40 -4.48 -18.64
N GLU A 333 -7.27 -5.49 -18.60
CA GLU A 333 -7.68 -6.12 -17.36
C GLU A 333 -6.53 -6.91 -16.72
N GLN A 334 -5.83 -7.73 -17.49
CA GLN A 334 -4.66 -8.49 -17.03
C GLN A 334 -3.52 -7.60 -16.57
N ALA A 335 -3.31 -6.45 -17.24
CA ALA A 335 -2.27 -5.48 -16.89
C ALA A 335 -2.48 -4.85 -15.50
N THR A 336 -3.68 -4.93 -14.93
CA THR A 336 -3.94 -4.53 -13.55
C THR A 336 -3.32 -5.48 -12.52
N TYR A 337 -3.13 -6.75 -12.90
CA TYR A 337 -2.64 -7.82 -12.00
C TYR A 337 -1.28 -8.36 -12.40
N ALA A 338 -0.86 -8.16 -13.64
CA ALA A 338 0.35 -8.78 -14.18
C ALA A 338 1.23 -7.82 -14.99
N SER A 339 2.53 -8.07 -14.92
CA SER A 339 3.54 -7.36 -15.71
C SER A 339 4.70 -8.27 -16.06
N VAL A 340 5.49 -7.91 -17.09
CA VAL A 340 6.79 -8.54 -17.36
C VAL A 340 7.88 -7.57 -16.96
N VAL A 341 8.87 -8.10 -16.25
CA VAL A 341 9.96 -7.32 -15.71
C VAL A 341 11.29 -7.95 -16.10
N ASN A 342 12.29 -7.14 -16.46
CA ASN A 342 13.65 -7.63 -16.53
C ASN A 342 14.14 -8.00 -15.12
N THR A 343 14.60 -9.22 -14.91
CA THR A 343 14.97 -9.75 -13.58
C THR A 343 16.08 -8.91 -12.92
N LYS A 344 16.99 -8.32 -13.69
CA LYS A 344 18.00 -7.39 -13.20
C LYS A 344 17.42 -6.19 -12.46
N ASN A 345 16.22 -5.72 -12.87
CA ASN A 345 15.54 -4.58 -12.23
C ASN A 345 14.83 -4.97 -10.92
N MET A 346 14.72 -6.26 -10.64
CA MET A 346 14.17 -6.75 -9.37
C MET A 346 15.17 -6.67 -8.23
N LEU A 347 16.47 -6.58 -8.53
CA LEU A 347 17.55 -6.51 -7.53
C LEU A 347 17.93 -5.06 -7.24
N ASP A 348 18.37 -4.80 -6.00
CA ASP A 348 18.78 -3.47 -5.54
C ASP A 348 20.30 -3.37 -5.46
N TYR A 349 20.92 -2.79 -6.48
CA TYR A 349 22.36 -2.56 -6.55
C TYR A 349 22.82 -1.27 -5.86
N SER A 350 21.89 -0.42 -5.41
CA SER A 350 22.19 0.88 -4.79
C SER A 350 22.58 0.80 -3.31
N ARG A 351 22.60 -0.41 -2.72
CA ARG A 351 22.87 -0.63 -1.30
C ARG A 351 24.17 -1.41 -1.08
N VAL A 352 24.86 -1.09 0.01
CA VAL A 352 26.01 -1.88 0.49
C VAL A 352 25.55 -3.26 0.95
N ASN A 353 24.45 -3.35 1.70
CA ASN A 353 23.86 -4.65 2.06
C ASN A 353 23.09 -5.22 0.86
N PHE A 354 23.82 -5.91 -0.01
CA PHE A 354 23.29 -6.58 -1.19
C PHE A 354 22.75 -7.97 -0.82
N ASN A 355 21.53 -8.00 -0.27
CA ASN A 355 20.87 -9.22 0.21
C ASN A 355 20.12 -10.01 -0.88
N LYS A 356 20.24 -9.64 -2.18
CA LYS A 356 19.58 -10.22 -3.35
C LYS A 356 18.04 -10.24 -3.24
N ALA A 357 17.45 -9.30 -2.50
CA ALA A 357 15.99 -9.18 -2.39
C ALA A 357 15.35 -9.02 -3.77
N LEU A 358 14.29 -9.81 -4.01
CA LEU A 358 13.54 -9.80 -5.27
C LEU A 358 12.32 -8.89 -5.14
N ARG A 359 12.38 -7.72 -5.73
CA ARG A 359 11.28 -6.77 -5.75
C ARG A 359 10.26 -7.15 -6.81
N THR A 360 9.08 -7.60 -6.41
CA THR A 360 7.97 -7.91 -7.31
C THR A 360 7.23 -6.67 -7.80
N SER A 361 7.23 -5.62 -7.02
CA SER A 361 6.89 -4.29 -7.49
C SER A 361 8.14 -3.66 -8.10
N VAL A 362 8.48 -4.04 -9.31
CA VAL A 362 9.43 -3.23 -10.08
C VAL A 362 8.72 -1.93 -10.36
N LYS A 363 9.13 -0.93 -9.63
CA LYS A 363 8.70 0.41 -9.88
C LYS A 363 9.04 0.73 -11.35
N LYS A 364 8.04 0.77 -12.23
CA LYS A 364 8.10 1.83 -13.24
C LYS A 364 8.24 3.06 -12.37
N ALA A 365 9.39 3.74 -12.46
CA ALA A 365 9.54 5.01 -11.78
C ALA A 365 8.27 5.78 -12.11
N PHE A 366 7.42 6.00 -11.10
CA PHE A 366 6.17 6.69 -11.36
C PHE A 366 6.53 8.04 -11.92
N HIS A 367 6.03 8.36 -13.08
CA HIS A 367 6.27 9.65 -13.71
C HIS A 367 4.95 10.31 -14.03
N ILE A 368 4.91 11.60 -13.88
CA ILE A 368 3.80 12.43 -14.33
C ILE A 368 4.09 12.78 -15.79
N SER A 369 3.20 12.36 -16.72
CA SER A 369 3.35 12.69 -18.14
C SER A 369 3.42 14.21 -18.34
N SER A 370 4.42 14.69 -19.08
CA SER A 370 4.64 16.11 -19.27
C SER A 370 5.47 16.39 -20.52
N LYS A 371 5.26 17.56 -21.12
CA LYS A 371 6.14 18.12 -22.15
C LYS A 371 7.45 18.68 -21.58
N TYR A 372 7.50 18.92 -20.27
CA TYR A 372 8.69 19.43 -19.59
C TYR A 372 9.65 18.30 -19.21
N PRO A 373 10.95 18.59 -19.06
CA PRO A 373 11.92 17.60 -18.64
C PRO A 373 11.52 16.97 -17.30
N LEU A 374 11.65 15.64 -17.22
CA LEU A 374 11.44 14.89 -16.01
C LEU A 374 12.75 14.78 -15.24
N VAL A 375 12.74 15.17 -13.97
CA VAL A 375 13.88 15.06 -13.08
C VAL A 375 13.52 14.22 -11.84
N LYS A 376 14.49 13.61 -11.19
CA LYS A 376 14.25 12.94 -9.91
C LYS A 376 13.84 13.97 -8.86
N LEU A 377 12.80 13.70 -8.08
CA LEU A 377 12.35 14.61 -7.02
C LEU A 377 13.48 14.96 -6.04
N ALA A 378 14.34 14.00 -5.70
CA ALA A 378 15.51 14.22 -4.85
C ALA A 378 16.57 15.17 -5.44
N SER A 379 16.49 15.54 -6.73
CA SER A 379 17.42 16.53 -7.32
C SER A 379 16.96 17.97 -7.13
N VAL A 380 15.68 18.20 -6.78
CA VAL A 380 15.07 19.53 -6.66
C VAL A 380 14.51 19.81 -5.27
N CYS A 381 14.58 18.84 -4.36
CA CYS A 381 14.24 19.03 -2.95
C CYS A 381 14.99 18.04 -2.04
N ASP A 382 15.23 18.44 -0.80
CA ASP A 382 15.77 17.59 0.25
C ASP A 382 14.63 16.87 0.99
N LEU A 383 14.74 15.55 1.08
CA LEU A 383 13.76 14.71 1.74
C LEU A 383 14.20 14.37 3.17
N ASN A 384 13.31 14.58 4.16
CA ASN A 384 13.56 14.29 5.57
C ASN A 384 14.83 14.95 6.12
N THR A 385 14.87 16.28 6.05
CA THR A 385 16.02 17.10 6.49
C THR A 385 16.46 16.78 7.92
N SER A 386 17.76 16.88 8.17
CA SER A 386 18.36 16.53 9.45
C SER A 386 18.09 17.61 10.51
N LYS A 387 17.94 17.19 11.78
CA LYS A 387 17.87 18.07 12.96
C LYS A 387 19.20 18.79 13.26
N THR A 388 20.29 18.49 12.54
CA THR A 388 21.61 19.08 12.80
C THR A 388 21.65 20.58 12.62
N GLU A 389 20.82 21.14 11.73
CA GLU A 389 20.74 22.59 11.49
C GLU A 389 20.15 23.39 12.67
N ILE A 390 19.46 22.72 13.59
CA ILE A 390 18.85 23.31 14.80
C ILE A 390 19.49 22.82 16.10
N HIS A 391 20.67 22.17 16.01
CA HIS A 391 21.35 21.56 17.18
C HIS A 391 21.63 22.56 18.30
N ASP A 392 21.96 23.79 17.95
CA ASP A 392 22.34 24.85 18.92
C ASP A 392 21.14 25.65 19.43
N THR A 393 19.92 25.22 19.17
CA THR A 393 18.69 25.84 19.63
C THR A 393 18.54 25.69 21.14
N PRO A 394 18.25 26.77 21.89
CA PRO A 394 18.03 26.73 23.34
C PRO A 394 16.84 25.80 23.70
N ASP A 395 16.97 25.05 24.80
CA ASP A 395 15.97 24.09 25.25
C ASP A 395 14.60 24.70 25.60
N ASP A 396 14.60 25.97 26.04
CA ASP A 396 13.41 26.74 26.41
C ASP A 396 12.75 27.47 25.24
N LEU A 397 13.38 27.49 24.05
CA LEU A 397 12.78 28.09 22.87
C LEU A 397 11.51 27.36 22.50
N LEU A 398 10.41 28.09 22.33
CA LEU A 398 9.15 27.51 21.89
C LEU A 398 9.21 27.15 20.40
N VAL A 399 8.74 25.94 20.06
CA VAL A 399 8.64 25.43 18.70
C VAL A 399 7.26 24.85 18.47
N SER A 400 6.77 24.88 17.25
CA SER A 400 5.45 24.33 16.92
C SER A 400 5.47 22.81 16.90
N PHE A 401 4.51 22.16 17.58
CA PHE A 401 4.28 20.72 17.53
C PHE A 401 2.97 20.42 16.80
N ILE A 402 3.02 19.55 15.78
CA ILE A 402 1.92 19.22 14.89
C ILE A 402 1.73 17.70 14.89
N ASP A 403 0.63 17.25 15.48
CA ASP A 403 0.28 15.83 15.44
C ASP A 403 -0.41 15.47 14.10
N MET A 404 -0.56 14.16 13.83
CA MET A 404 -1.20 13.67 12.60
C MET A 404 -2.68 14.08 12.49
N ALA A 405 -3.37 14.27 13.62
CA ALA A 405 -4.76 14.70 13.63
C ALA A 405 -4.92 16.15 13.18
N SER A 406 -3.90 16.97 13.45
CA SER A 406 -3.89 18.40 13.13
C SER A 406 -3.55 18.73 11.67
N VAL A 407 -3.24 17.74 10.83
CA VAL A 407 -3.01 17.92 9.39
C VAL A 407 -4.26 17.53 8.62
N SER A 408 -4.76 18.43 7.77
CA SER A 408 -5.94 18.18 6.95
C SER A 408 -5.64 17.28 5.74
N SER A 409 -6.69 16.78 5.07
CA SER A 409 -6.60 16.16 3.74
C SER A 409 -6.51 17.20 2.60
N GLU A 410 -6.62 18.47 2.93
CA GLU A 410 -6.78 19.58 1.98
C GLU A 410 -5.54 20.47 1.86
N GLY A 411 -4.50 20.15 2.63
CA GLY A 411 -3.21 20.77 2.45
C GLY A 411 -2.85 21.85 3.45
N PHE A 412 -3.52 21.92 4.61
CA PHE A 412 -3.21 22.91 5.64
C PHE A 412 -3.14 22.30 7.06
N ILE A 413 -2.53 23.04 7.97
CA ILE A 413 -2.45 22.70 9.38
C ILE A 413 -3.64 23.33 10.11
N GLU A 414 -4.52 22.49 10.67
CA GLU A 414 -5.72 22.92 11.39
C GLU A 414 -5.40 23.45 12.79
N ARG A 415 -4.41 22.83 13.44
CA ARG A 415 -4.03 23.16 14.80
C ARG A 415 -2.54 22.92 15.03
N LYS A 416 -1.89 23.75 15.79
CA LYS A 416 -0.53 23.59 16.30
C LYS A 416 -0.49 23.88 17.80
N VAL A 417 0.44 23.24 18.51
CA VAL A 417 0.67 23.44 19.94
C VAL A 417 2.13 23.80 20.13
N ASP A 418 2.41 24.93 20.79
CA ASP A 418 3.78 25.30 21.05
C ASP A 418 4.34 24.52 22.25
N ARG A 419 5.57 24.01 22.10
CA ARG A 419 6.30 23.25 23.11
C ARG A 419 7.74 23.74 23.21
N PRO A 420 8.39 23.68 24.38
CA PRO A 420 9.81 23.89 24.50
C PRO A 420 10.62 22.93 23.62
N TYR A 421 11.65 23.42 22.95
CA TYR A 421 12.51 22.58 22.07
C TYR A 421 13.10 21.38 22.81
N GLY A 422 13.51 21.56 24.09
CA GLY A 422 14.04 20.49 24.93
C GLY A 422 13.11 19.29 25.09
N GLU A 423 11.78 19.48 25.03
CA GLU A 423 10.79 18.40 25.12
C GLU A 423 10.68 17.57 23.84
N VAL A 424 10.96 18.16 22.67
CA VAL A 424 10.71 17.53 21.37
C VAL A 424 11.98 17.05 20.67
N ARG A 425 13.14 17.63 20.96
CA ARG A 425 14.40 17.33 20.25
C ARG A 425 14.85 15.89 20.35
N ASN A 426 14.66 15.23 21.50
CA ASN A 426 15.08 13.87 21.76
C ASN A 426 13.99 12.83 21.45
N GLY A 427 12.79 13.28 21.11
CA GLY A 427 11.71 12.42 20.66
C GLY A 427 11.95 11.89 19.24
N GLY A 428 11.35 10.76 18.90
CA GLY A 428 11.35 10.22 17.53
C GLY A 428 10.52 11.04 16.53
N TYR A 429 10.30 12.34 16.83
CA TYR A 429 9.49 13.23 16.02
C TYR A 429 10.20 13.67 14.74
N THR A 430 9.44 13.90 13.70
CA THR A 430 9.92 14.45 12.43
C THR A 430 10.10 15.95 12.58
N TYR A 431 11.26 16.46 12.18
CA TYR A 431 11.57 17.89 12.10
C TYR A 431 11.22 18.44 10.73
N PHE A 432 10.75 19.69 10.70
CA PHE A 432 10.55 20.51 9.49
C PHE A 432 10.64 22.00 9.83
N ALA A 433 11.02 22.80 8.85
CA ALA A 433 11.11 24.25 8.98
C ALA A 433 9.92 24.95 8.33
N GLU A 434 9.84 26.27 8.53
CA GLU A 434 8.89 27.14 7.82
C GLU A 434 9.01 26.96 6.30
N GLY A 435 7.90 26.74 5.62
CA GLY A 435 7.84 26.54 4.17
C GLY A 435 8.11 25.12 3.69
N ASP A 436 8.49 24.18 4.57
CA ASP A 436 8.62 22.77 4.19
C ASP A 436 7.24 22.14 3.88
N PHE A 437 7.19 21.24 2.90
CA PHE A 437 6.01 20.44 2.64
C PHE A 437 6.07 19.15 3.45
N ILE A 438 5.01 18.83 4.21
CA ILE A 438 4.88 17.61 5.00
C ILE A 438 3.76 16.74 4.44
N ILE A 439 3.98 15.43 4.36
CA ILE A 439 2.99 14.44 3.90
C ILE A 439 2.99 13.22 4.83
N ALA A 440 1.82 12.71 5.15
CA ALA A 440 1.70 11.46 5.88
C ALA A 440 2.27 10.28 5.07
N LYS A 441 2.98 9.37 5.73
CA LYS A 441 3.51 8.15 5.09
C LYS A 441 2.77 6.87 5.48
N ILE A 442 1.97 6.91 6.55
CA ILE A 442 1.30 5.72 7.14
C ILE A 442 -0.16 5.60 6.68
N THR A 443 -0.63 4.34 6.53
CA THR A 443 -2.04 3.97 6.36
C THR A 443 -2.87 4.35 7.60
N PRO A 444 -4.12 4.87 7.48
CA PRO A 444 -4.80 5.32 6.24
C PRO A 444 -4.56 6.80 5.91
N CYS A 445 -3.69 7.48 6.66
CA CYS A 445 -3.53 8.94 6.57
C CYS A 445 -3.00 9.39 5.21
N MET A 446 -2.08 8.63 4.62
CA MET A 446 -1.52 8.93 3.30
C MET A 446 -2.56 8.75 2.19
N GLU A 447 -3.30 7.65 2.21
CA GLU A 447 -4.38 7.37 1.25
C GLU A 447 -5.47 8.44 1.30
N ASN A 448 -5.75 8.96 2.51
CA ASN A 448 -6.69 10.07 2.73
C ASN A 448 -6.11 11.45 2.35
N GLY A 449 -4.84 11.50 1.90
CA GLY A 449 -4.23 12.74 1.41
C GLY A 449 -3.79 13.72 2.49
N LYS A 450 -3.57 13.28 3.74
CA LYS A 450 -3.07 14.17 4.80
C LYS A 450 -1.69 14.71 4.49
N CYS A 451 -1.64 16.01 4.20
CA CYS A 451 -0.41 16.75 3.88
C CYS A 451 -0.63 18.24 4.14
N ALA A 452 0.44 19.00 4.29
CA ALA A 452 0.38 20.46 4.43
C ALA A 452 1.72 21.11 4.08
N ILE A 453 1.67 22.42 3.76
CA ILE A 453 2.84 23.26 3.81
C ILE A 453 2.96 23.79 5.24
N ALA A 454 4.13 23.69 5.83
CA ALA A 454 4.41 24.16 7.17
C ALA A 454 4.53 25.67 7.17
N GLU A 455 3.43 26.37 7.47
CA GLU A 455 3.33 27.83 7.49
C GLU A 455 2.95 28.34 8.89
N GLY A 456 3.50 29.49 9.25
CA GLY A 456 3.23 30.16 10.52
C GLY A 456 3.79 29.42 11.74
N LEU A 457 4.92 28.75 11.59
CA LEU A 457 5.57 28.04 12.69
C LEU A 457 6.16 29.02 13.71
N THR A 458 6.04 28.67 14.97
CA THR A 458 6.65 29.42 16.07
C THR A 458 8.18 29.30 15.95
N ASN A 459 8.85 30.45 15.84
CA ASN A 459 10.28 30.58 15.57
C ASN A 459 10.76 29.83 14.29
N GLY A 460 9.86 29.56 13.34
CA GLY A 460 10.18 28.88 12.10
C GLY A 460 10.53 27.39 12.24
N ILE A 461 10.31 26.81 13.43
CA ILE A 461 10.69 25.44 13.76
C ILE A 461 9.44 24.61 14.05
N GLY A 462 9.31 23.47 13.35
CA GLY A 462 8.24 22.53 13.54
C GLY A 462 8.72 21.13 13.87
N PHE A 463 7.99 20.47 14.76
CA PHE A 463 8.11 19.05 15.04
C PHE A 463 6.75 18.39 14.90
N GLY A 464 6.72 17.14 14.48
CA GLY A 464 5.45 16.44 14.33
C GLY A 464 5.58 14.94 14.39
N SER A 465 4.49 14.25 14.05
CA SER A 465 4.45 12.80 14.02
C SER A 465 5.65 12.22 13.29
N SER A 466 6.24 11.14 13.84
CA SER A 466 7.28 10.35 13.16
C SER A 466 6.77 9.74 11.83
N GLU A 467 5.46 9.80 11.59
CA GLU A 467 4.80 9.26 10.39
C GLU A 467 4.63 10.30 9.28
N PHE A 468 5.41 11.39 9.30
CA PHE A 468 5.54 12.32 8.17
C PHE A 468 6.81 12.05 7.35
N HIS A 469 6.74 12.31 6.05
CA HIS A 469 7.87 12.73 5.23
C HIS A 469 7.85 14.24 5.07
N THR A 470 9.04 14.84 4.98
CA THR A 470 9.22 16.29 4.79
C THR A 470 9.99 16.54 3.51
N PHE A 471 9.65 17.64 2.82
CA PHE A 471 10.29 18.06 1.57
C PHE A 471 10.65 19.53 1.68
N ARG A 472 11.94 19.81 1.59
CA ARG A 472 12.48 21.18 1.49
C ARG A 472 12.84 21.45 0.05
N CYS A 473 12.08 22.29 -0.62
CA CYS A 473 12.28 22.60 -2.02
C CYS A 473 13.48 23.51 -2.26
N HIS A 474 14.22 23.23 -3.33
CA HIS A 474 15.19 24.19 -3.89
C HIS A 474 14.41 25.25 -4.67
N THR A 475 14.07 26.36 -4.03
CA THR A 475 13.09 27.35 -4.52
C THR A 475 13.48 28.06 -5.81
N SER A 476 14.75 27.98 -6.22
CA SER A 476 15.20 28.40 -7.55
C SER A 476 14.74 27.48 -8.69
N GLU A 477 14.34 26.25 -8.40
CA GLU A 477 13.98 25.23 -9.35
C GLU A 477 12.51 24.82 -9.25
N ILE A 478 12.01 24.63 -8.00
CA ILE A 478 10.64 24.21 -7.75
C ILE A 478 10.01 24.95 -6.58
N LEU A 479 8.79 25.47 -6.78
CA LEU A 479 8.01 26.12 -5.73
C LEU A 479 7.33 25.08 -4.84
N THR A 480 7.37 25.24 -3.51
CA THR A 480 6.76 24.30 -2.57
C THR A 480 5.26 24.08 -2.84
N LYS A 481 4.53 25.15 -3.15
CA LYS A 481 3.10 25.03 -3.54
C LYS A 481 2.87 24.23 -4.82
N PHE A 482 3.78 24.36 -5.78
CA PHE A 482 3.69 23.55 -7.01
C PHE A 482 3.98 22.07 -6.72
N LEU A 483 5.00 21.77 -5.90
CA LEU A 483 5.28 20.41 -5.45
C LEU A 483 4.09 19.81 -4.69
N PHE A 484 3.49 20.55 -3.77
CA PHE A 484 2.27 20.14 -3.07
C PHE A 484 1.15 19.76 -4.06
N LEU A 485 0.88 20.62 -5.05
CA LEU A 485 -0.14 20.34 -6.08
C LEU A 485 0.17 19.08 -6.90
N LEU A 486 1.44 18.81 -7.19
CA LEU A 486 1.86 17.60 -7.89
C LEU A 486 1.67 16.35 -7.04
N LEU A 487 2.17 16.34 -5.80
CA LEU A 487 2.19 15.15 -4.96
C LEU A 487 0.83 14.82 -4.37
N ASN A 488 -0.07 15.79 -4.22
CA ASN A 488 -1.42 15.57 -3.70
C ASN A 488 -2.42 15.07 -4.76
N GLN A 489 -2.01 14.84 -6.01
CA GLN A 489 -2.88 14.23 -7.02
C GLN A 489 -3.26 12.80 -6.67
N THR A 490 -4.50 12.40 -6.95
CA THR A 490 -5.02 11.05 -6.70
C THR A 490 -4.17 9.97 -7.37
N THR A 491 -3.65 10.24 -8.57
CA THR A 491 -2.76 9.32 -9.32
C THR A 491 -1.44 9.09 -8.58
N VAL A 492 -0.85 10.14 -8.01
CA VAL A 492 0.38 10.05 -7.20
C VAL A 492 0.11 9.30 -5.90
N ARG A 493 -0.99 9.61 -5.21
CA ARG A 493 -1.39 8.91 -3.98
C ARG A 493 -1.62 7.42 -4.21
N LYS A 494 -2.30 7.03 -5.29
CA LYS A 494 -2.46 5.62 -5.67
C LYS A 494 -1.12 4.94 -5.97
N ALA A 495 -0.20 5.62 -6.65
CA ALA A 495 1.13 5.10 -6.89
C ALA A 495 1.92 4.92 -5.58
N ALA A 496 1.82 5.88 -4.65
CA ALA A 496 2.42 5.81 -3.32
C ALA A 496 1.81 4.67 -2.47
N GLU A 497 0.48 4.49 -2.50
CA GLU A 497 -0.23 3.37 -1.86
C GLU A 497 0.28 2.01 -2.35
N ASN A 498 0.44 1.86 -3.66
CA ASN A 498 0.99 0.64 -4.26
C ASN A 498 2.46 0.39 -3.87
N ALA A 499 3.21 1.43 -3.53
CA ALA A 499 4.60 1.34 -3.09
C ALA A 499 4.75 1.10 -1.58
N MET A 500 3.66 1.13 -0.81
CA MET A 500 3.69 0.93 0.64
C MET A 500 4.20 -0.43 1.05
N THR A 501 5.02 -0.45 2.10
CA THR A 501 5.56 -1.65 2.74
C THR A 501 5.12 -1.74 4.20
N GLY A 502 5.09 -2.95 4.78
CA GLY A 502 4.72 -3.20 6.17
C GLY A 502 3.50 -4.12 6.32
N ALA A 503 3.16 -4.46 7.56
CA ALA A 503 2.01 -5.31 7.88
C ALA A 503 0.67 -4.58 7.63
N SER A 504 -0.40 -5.36 7.40
CA SER A 504 -1.76 -4.81 7.22
C SER A 504 -2.14 -3.86 8.35
N GLY A 505 -2.64 -2.68 8.00
CA GLY A 505 -3.00 -1.61 8.94
C GLY A 505 -1.85 -0.71 9.41
N HIS A 506 -0.60 -1.06 9.09
CA HIS A 506 0.60 -0.29 9.45
C HIS A 506 1.57 -0.16 8.28
N ARG A 507 1.06 -0.08 7.04
CA ARG A 507 1.89 0.12 5.85
C ARG A 507 2.39 1.56 5.77
N ARG A 508 3.57 1.75 5.20
CA ARG A 508 4.21 3.06 5.03
C ARG A 508 4.80 3.21 3.65
N VAL A 509 4.69 4.40 3.09
CA VAL A 509 5.40 4.77 1.86
C VAL A 509 6.88 4.94 2.20
N PRO A 510 7.80 4.19 1.58
CA PRO A 510 9.23 4.37 1.80
C PRO A 510 9.73 5.70 1.20
N ALA A 511 10.71 6.34 1.82
CA ALA A 511 11.32 7.58 1.33
C ALA A 511 11.83 7.42 -0.11
N THR A 512 12.41 6.28 -0.43
CA THR A 512 12.94 5.95 -1.76
C THR A 512 11.89 6.04 -2.88
N PHE A 513 10.58 5.88 -2.57
CA PHE A 513 9.54 6.08 -3.57
C PHE A 513 9.53 7.52 -4.07
N TYR A 514 9.61 8.49 -3.16
CA TYR A 514 9.65 9.90 -3.52
C TYR A 514 11.01 10.31 -4.08
N GLU A 515 12.12 9.80 -3.52
CA GLU A 515 13.48 10.12 -4.00
C GLU A 515 13.69 9.74 -5.47
N GLU A 516 13.14 8.59 -5.88
CA GLU A 516 13.27 8.07 -7.25
C GLU A 516 12.15 8.55 -8.20
N MET A 517 11.12 9.22 -7.66
CA MET A 517 9.99 9.70 -8.47
C MET A 517 10.47 10.71 -9.50
N LEU A 518 10.05 10.51 -10.77
CA LEU A 518 10.30 11.47 -11.83
C LEU A 518 9.15 12.48 -11.92
N ILE A 519 9.45 13.74 -11.69
CA ILE A 519 8.49 14.83 -11.74
C ILE A 519 8.85 15.85 -12.84
N PRO A 520 7.86 16.48 -13.47
CA PRO A 520 8.10 17.59 -14.37
C PRO A 520 8.43 18.87 -13.62
N VAL A 521 9.45 19.58 -14.09
CA VAL A 521 9.84 20.87 -13.51
C VAL A 521 9.74 21.95 -14.61
N PRO A 522 8.55 22.55 -14.78
CA PRO A 522 8.39 23.67 -15.69
C PRO A 522 9.11 24.93 -15.16
N PRO A 523 9.38 25.93 -16.00
CA PRO A 523 9.91 27.21 -15.55
C PRO A 523 9.07 27.85 -14.42
N ILE A 524 9.71 28.53 -13.48
CA ILE A 524 9.06 29.15 -12.31
C ILE A 524 7.80 29.97 -12.68
N PRO A 525 7.77 30.79 -13.76
CA PRO A 525 6.54 31.52 -14.13
C PRO A 525 5.35 30.60 -14.46
N VAL A 526 5.61 29.45 -15.06
CA VAL A 526 4.56 28.45 -15.36
C VAL A 526 4.08 27.77 -14.08
N GLN A 527 5.00 27.44 -13.15
CA GLN A 527 4.63 26.92 -11.83
C GLN A 527 3.75 27.92 -11.08
N GLN A 528 4.11 29.21 -11.09
CA GLN A 528 3.32 30.26 -10.46
C GLN A 528 1.94 30.41 -11.09
N GLN A 529 1.84 30.34 -12.42
CA GLN A 529 0.55 30.37 -13.11
C GLN A 529 -0.36 29.22 -12.65
N VAL A 530 0.17 28.00 -12.57
CA VAL A 530 -0.59 26.83 -12.09
C VAL A 530 -1.05 27.04 -10.64
N ILE A 531 -0.18 27.57 -9.78
CA ILE A 531 -0.51 27.87 -8.38
C ILE A 531 -1.66 28.90 -8.31
N ASP A 532 -1.57 30.00 -9.09
CA ASP A 532 -2.56 31.07 -9.08
C ASP A 532 -3.93 30.61 -9.64
N GLU A 533 -3.93 29.76 -10.66
CA GLU A 533 -5.15 29.16 -11.19
C GLU A 533 -5.78 28.19 -10.19
N CYS A 534 -4.98 27.35 -9.52
CA CYS A 534 -5.46 26.44 -8.47
C CYS A 534 -5.96 27.22 -7.24
N ALA A 535 -5.32 28.33 -6.85
CA ALA A 535 -5.75 29.17 -5.74
C ALA A 535 -7.17 29.72 -5.92
N LYS A 536 -7.55 30.11 -7.14
CA LYS A 536 -8.94 30.52 -7.43
C LYS A 536 -9.94 29.39 -7.21
N ILE A 537 -9.55 28.17 -7.58
CA ILE A 537 -10.36 26.98 -7.33
C ILE A 537 -10.49 26.71 -5.84
N ASP A 538 -9.42 26.93 -5.07
CA ASP A 538 -9.43 26.77 -3.62
C ASP A 538 -10.31 27.81 -2.92
N GLU A 539 -10.35 29.03 -3.43
CA GLU A 539 -11.28 30.08 -2.94
C GLU A 539 -12.74 29.69 -3.21
N GLU A 540 -13.07 29.20 -4.42
CA GLU A 540 -14.40 28.69 -4.76
C GLU A 540 -14.81 27.54 -3.84
N TYR A 541 -13.88 26.61 -3.58
CA TYR A 541 -14.09 25.45 -2.72
C TYR A 541 -14.38 25.86 -1.28
N ASN A 542 -13.55 26.76 -0.72
CA ASN A 542 -13.72 27.25 0.65
C ASN A 542 -15.02 28.05 0.80
N ALA A 543 -15.37 28.88 -0.17
CA ALA A 543 -16.63 29.62 -0.16
C ALA A 543 -17.84 28.67 -0.16
N ALA A 544 -17.81 27.60 -0.95
CA ALA A 544 -18.87 26.61 -0.98
C ALA A 544 -18.97 25.85 0.37
N ARG A 545 -17.85 25.46 0.98
CA ARG A 545 -17.82 24.83 2.31
C ARG A 545 -18.41 25.74 3.41
N MET A 546 -17.99 27.00 3.44
CA MET A 546 -18.53 27.97 4.39
C MET A 546 -20.04 28.17 4.22
N SER A 547 -20.51 28.17 2.98
CA SER A 547 -21.93 28.26 2.68
C SER A 547 -22.72 27.04 3.19
N ILE A 548 -22.17 25.83 2.98
CA ILE A 548 -22.76 24.58 3.50
C ILE A 548 -22.87 24.65 5.04
N GLU A 549 -21.79 25.02 5.72
CA GLU A 549 -21.79 25.13 7.17
C GLU A 549 -22.80 26.18 7.68
N THR A 550 -22.87 27.31 6.97
CA THR A 550 -23.90 28.34 7.26
C THR A 550 -25.31 27.81 7.11
N TYR A 551 -25.60 27.02 6.09
CA TYR A 551 -26.92 26.43 5.93
C TYR A 551 -27.22 25.36 6.99
N ARG A 552 -26.24 24.54 7.35
CA ARG A 552 -26.36 23.57 8.46
C ARG A 552 -26.67 24.26 9.78
N GLN A 553 -26.00 25.38 10.06
CA GLN A 553 -26.29 26.17 11.26
C GLN A 553 -27.70 26.77 11.21
N LYS A 554 -28.15 27.30 10.07
CA LYS A 554 -29.52 27.79 9.91
C LYS A 554 -30.56 26.72 10.13
N ILE A 555 -30.33 25.49 9.70
CA ILE A 555 -31.21 24.33 9.96
C ILE A 555 -31.26 24.07 11.48
N ALA A 556 -30.11 24.04 12.15
CA ALA A 556 -30.04 23.82 13.60
C ALA A 556 -30.79 24.93 14.37
N ASP A 557 -30.62 26.19 13.97
CA ASP A 557 -31.29 27.33 14.57
C ASP A 557 -32.82 27.22 14.40
N LEU A 558 -33.34 26.81 13.24
CA LEU A 558 -34.76 26.58 13.01
C LEU A 558 -35.34 25.49 13.92
N PHE A 559 -34.61 24.41 14.14
CA PHE A 559 -35.03 23.36 15.07
C PHE A 559 -35.01 23.87 16.52
N ALA A 560 -33.99 24.61 16.92
CA ALA A 560 -33.88 25.21 18.24
C ALA A 560 -35.02 26.22 18.48
N GLU A 561 -35.43 27.00 17.48
CA GLU A 561 -36.61 27.91 17.56
C GLU A 561 -37.90 27.10 17.76
N LEU A 562 -38.08 25.97 17.04
CA LEU A 562 -39.23 25.09 17.23
C LEU A 562 -39.24 24.50 18.63
N ASP A 563 -38.12 24.05 19.16
CA ASP A 563 -37.99 23.48 20.50
C ASP A 563 -38.27 24.55 21.59
N ALA A 564 -37.86 25.79 21.37
CA ALA A 564 -38.18 26.91 22.27
C ALA A 564 -39.66 27.24 22.29
N VAL A 565 -40.33 27.25 21.14
CA VAL A 565 -41.81 27.42 21.04
C VAL A 565 -42.51 26.29 21.80
N MET A 566 -42.02 25.07 21.73
CA MET A 566 -42.55 23.89 22.42
C MET A 566 -42.52 24.06 23.96
N SER A 567 -41.48 24.71 24.49
CA SER A 567 -41.37 24.95 25.93
C SER A 567 -42.42 25.92 26.47
N THR A 568 -43.08 26.69 25.60
CA THR A 568 -44.05 27.73 25.95
C THR A 568 -45.51 27.36 25.69
N ILE A 569 -45.77 26.34 24.84
CA ILE A 569 -47.10 25.88 24.47
C ILE A 569 -47.47 24.66 25.31
N GLY A 570 -48.64 24.72 26.02
CA GLY A 570 -49.07 23.63 26.92
C GLY A 570 -49.46 22.34 26.19
N GLU A 571 -49.30 21.30 26.89
CA GLU A 571 -49.57 19.86 26.95
C GLU A 571 -50.38 19.15 25.83
N TYR A 572 -50.25 19.47 24.55
CA TYR A 572 -50.76 18.53 23.55
C TYR A 572 -49.66 17.49 23.23
N ARG A 573 -49.81 16.30 23.82
CA ARG A 573 -48.87 15.20 23.60
C ARG A 573 -49.39 14.21 22.56
N LEU A 574 -48.55 13.89 21.60
CA LEU A 574 -48.73 12.79 20.65
C LEU A 574 -47.93 11.57 21.11
N SER A 575 -48.48 10.39 20.90
CA SER A 575 -47.79 9.12 21.20
C SER A 575 -47.66 8.29 19.94
N LEU A 576 -46.46 7.73 19.69
CA LEU A 576 -46.24 6.79 18.58
C LEU A 576 -46.97 5.46 18.77
N SER A 577 -47.57 5.18 19.97
CA SER A 577 -48.45 4.06 20.20
C SER A 577 -49.86 4.25 19.61
N ASP A 578 -50.22 5.49 19.22
CA ASP A 578 -51.50 5.77 18.57
C ASP A 578 -51.49 5.26 17.11
N THR A 579 -52.04 4.07 16.89
CA THR A 579 -52.06 3.41 15.59
C THR A 579 -53.01 4.05 14.57
N GLU A 580 -53.92 4.95 15.00
CA GLU A 580 -54.73 5.74 14.09
C GLU A 580 -53.92 6.89 13.49
N LYS A 581 -52.95 7.44 14.25
CA LYS A 581 -52.12 8.56 13.84
C LYS A 581 -50.78 8.14 13.25
N PHE A 582 -50.24 6.99 13.66
CA PHE A 582 -48.91 6.53 13.26
C PHE A 582 -48.92 5.07 12.83
N SER A 583 -48.04 4.75 11.90
CA SER A 583 -47.73 3.36 11.50
C SER A 583 -46.26 3.10 11.75
N VAL A 584 -45.98 2.10 12.59
CA VAL A 584 -44.61 1.71 12.98
C VAL A 584 -44.39 0.28 12.52
N ALA A 585 -43.36 0.04 11.74
CA ALA A 585 -43.02 -1.27 11.19
C ALA A 585 -41.49 -1.48 11.14
N ILE A 586 -41.06 -2.71 10.94
CA ILE A 586 -39.67 -3.05 10.59
C ILE A 586 -39.66 -3.84 9.28
N GLY A 587 -38.53 -3.78 8.59
CA GLY A 587 -38.37 -4.47 7.33
C GLY A 587 -38.06 -5.95 7.46
N LYS A 588 -37.53 -6.55 6.39
CA LYS A 588 -37.16 -7.95 6.33
C LYS A 588 -35.69 -8.11 5.93
N ARG A 589 -35.08 -9.12 6.48
CA ARG A 589 -33.67 -9.45 6.22
C ARG A 589 -33.39 -9.57 4.73
N VAL A 590 -32.28 -8.96 4.33
CA VAL A 590 -31.68 -9.08 3.00
C VAL A 590 -30.34 -9.77 3.15
N LEU A 591 -30.06 -10.74 2.31
CA LEU A 591 -28.76 -11.42 2.26
C LEU A 591 -27.87 -10.74 1.20
N ASP A 592 -26.57 -10.75 1.42
CA ASP A 592 -25.59 -10.14 0.49
C ASP A 592 -25.78 -10.60 -0.96
N LYS A 593 -26.13 -11.88 -1.17
CA LYS A 593 -26.42 -12.46 -2.50
C LYS A 593 -27.68 -11.91 -3.18
N GLU A 594 -28.53 -11.19 -2.47
CA GLU A 594 -29.73 -10.56 -3.00
C GLU A 594 -29.50 -9.13 -3.44
N LEU A 595 -28.33 -8.56 -3.08
CA LEU A 595 -27.91 -7.23 -3.51
C LEU A 595 -27.47 -7.28 -4.98
N VAL A 596 -27.86 -6.26 -5.73
CA VAL A 596 -27.55 -6.09 -7.15
C VAL A 596 -26.74 -4.81 -7.32
N SER A 597 -25.60 -4.89 -8.01
CA SER A 597 -24.72 -3.73 -8.20
C SER A 597 -25.40 -2.57 -8.93
N ASP A 598 -26.28 -2.89 -9.88
CA ASP A 598 -27.04 -1.92 -10.70
C ASP A 598 -28.52 -1.87 -10.33
N GLY A 599 -28.88 -2.29 -9.12
CA GLY A 599 -30.24 -2.29 -8.64
C GLY A 599 -30.82 -0.87 -8.50
N SER A 600 -32.13 -0.73 -8.71
CA SER A 600 -32.82 0.57 -8.71
C SER A 600 -33.36 0.98 -7.34
N ILE A 601 -33.46 0.06 -6.38
CA ILE A 601 -34.12 0.29 -5.10
C ILE A 601 -33.09 0.27 -3.98
N PRO A 602 -32.85 1.38 -3.27
CA PRO A 602 -31.90 1.46 -2.17
C PRO A 602 -32.38 0.62 -0.97
N VAL A 603 -31.47 -0.12 -0.36
CA VAL A 603 -31.69 -0.94 0.84
C VAL A 603 -31.16 -0.22 2.06
N TYR A 604 -31.99 0.02 3.06
CA TYR A 604 -31.60 0.63 4.33
C TYR A 604 -31.55 -0.42 5.45
N SER A 605 -30.51 -0.32 6.28
CA SER A 605 -30.27 -1.21 7.41
C SER A 605 -30.13 -0.40 8.71
N ALA A 606 -29.26 -0.83 9.65
CA ALA A 606 -29.03 -0.11 10.90
C ALA A 606 -28.48 1.33 10.66
N ASN A 607 -27.66 1.53 9.64
CA ASN A 607 -27.32 2.85 9.16
C ASN A 607 -28.41 3.32 8.19
N VAL A 608 -29.25 4.25 8.64
CA VAL A 608 -30.34 4.82 7.83
C VAL A 608 -29.95 6.12 7.12
N ALA A 609 -28.73 6.63 7.32
CA ALA A 609 -28.24 7.83 6.65
C ALA A 609 -27.80 7.55 5.20
N ALA A 610 -27.40 6.31 4.90
CA ALA A 610 -26.96 5.90 3.57
C ALA A 610 -27.47 4.48 3.23
N PRO A 611 -27.72 4.17 1.94
CA PRO A 611 -28.08 2.83 1.53
C PRO A 611 -26.98 1.80 1.85
N PHE A 612 -27.39 0.64 2.35
CA PHE A 612 -26.51 -0.53 2.54
C PHE A 612 -26.12 -1.20 1.19
N GLY A 613 -26.98 -1.04 0.19
CA GLY A 613 -26.82 -1.57 -1.16
C GLY A 613 -28.08 -1.33 -1.97
N PHE A 614 -28.22 -2.01 -3.10
CA PHE A 614 -29.39 -1.88 -3.96
C PHE A 614 -30.01 -3.26 -4.25
N ILE A 615 -31.31 -3.27 -4.59
CA ILE A 615 -32.08 -4.49 -4.85
C ILE A 615 -33.18 -4.19 -5.89
N ASP A 616 -33.67 -5.24 -6.60
CA ASP A 616 -34.74 -5.10 -7.62
C ASP A 616 -36.09 -5.67 -7.16
N LYS A 617 -36.30 -5.73 -5.85
CA LYS A 617 -37.61 -6.15 -5.28
C LYS A 617 -38.11 -5.16 -4.26
N LEU A 618 -39.43 -5.09 -4.09
CA LEU A 618 -40.07 -4.24 -3.11
C LEU A 618 -40.65 -5.07 -1.94
N LEU A 619 -40.52 -4.58 -0.71
CA LEU A 619 -41.23 -5.07 0.46
C LEU A 619 -42.46 -4.21 0.73
N ILE A 620 -42.34 -2.92 0.52
CA ILE A 620 -43.39 -1.92 0.62
C ILE A 620 -43.82 -1.60 -0.81
N THR A 621 -45.11 -1.47 -1.05
CA THR A 621 -45.70 -1.20 -2.38
C THR A 621 -46.31 0.20 -2.48
N ASP A 622 -46.62 0.84 -1.36
CA ASP A 622 -47.14 2.18 -1.32
C ASP A 622 -46.10 3.18 -0.80
N PHE A 623 -45.69 4.10 -1.64
CA PHE A 623 -44.74 5.18 -1.36
C PHE A 623 -45.40 6.57 -1.48
N SER A 624 -46.68 6.65 -1.58
CA SER A 624 -47.45 7.93 -1.68
C SER A 624 -47.26 8.83 -0.46
N ALA A 625 -46.94 8.26 0.70
CA ALA A 625 -46.64 8.99 1.93
C ALA A 625 -45.14 8.96 2.28
N PRO A 626 -44.61 10.07 2.84
CA PRO A 626 -43.22 10.08 3.33
C PRO A 626 -42.99 9.05 4.45
N SER A 627 -41.73 8.64 4.62
CA SER A 627 -41.35 7.70 5.65
C SER A 627 -40.20 8.27 6.50
N VAL A 628 -40.22 8.00 7.79
CA VAL A 628 -39.11 8.25 8.70
C VAL A 628 -38.48 6.91 9.05
N LEU A 629 -37.20 6.76 8.80
CA LEU A 629 -36.43 5.56 9.11
C LEU A 629 -35.68 5.73 10.43
N TRP A 630 -35.45 4.61 11.14
CA TRP A 630 -34.51 4.58 12.27
C TRP A 630 -33.71 3.29 12.29
N GLY A 631 -32.47 3.39 12.80
CA GLY A 631 -31.61 2.23 13.04
C GLY A 631 -32.05 1.48 14.30
N ILE A 632 -32.24 0.15 14.19
CA ILE A 632 -32.63 -0.69 15.33
C ILE A 632 -31.44 -1.05 16.19
N ASP A 633 -30.29 -1.23 15.59
CA ASP A 633 -29.03 -1.64 16.23
C ASP A 633 -27.91 -0.62 15.96
N GLY A 634 -27.00 -0.42 16.90
CA GLY A 634 -25.87 0.49 16.75
C GLY A 634 -26.14 1.86 17.35
N ASP A 635 -25.51 2.89 16.77
CA ASP A 635 -25.73 4.26 17.19
C ASP A 635 -27.11 4.73 16.74
N TRP A 636 -27.80 5.46 17.62
CA TRP A 636 -29.13 5.98 17.31
C TRP A 636 -29.05 7.00 16.18
N MET A 637 -29.85 6.81 15.15
CA MET A 637 -29.99 7.74 14.03
C MET A 637 -31.35 7.60 13.36
N THR A 638 -31.82 8.69 12.77
CA THR A 638 -33.05 8.74 11.98
C THR A 638 -32.78 9.29 10.58
N SER A 639 -33.69 9.05 9.65
CA SER A 639 -33.61 9.61 8.30
C SER A 639 -35.03 9.87 7.76
N TYR A 640 -35.18 10.94 7.01
CA TYR A 640 -36.42 11.28 6.32
C TYR A 640 -36.33 10.90 4.85
N LEU A 641 -37.32 10.13 4.38
CA LEU A 641 -37.49 9.82 2.95
C LEU A 641 -38.80 10.47 2.45
N PRO A 642 -38.73 11.29 1.38
CA PRO A 642 -39.92 11.93 0.81
C PRO A 642 -40.90 10.90 0.18
N SER A 643 -42.13 11.36 -0.15
CA SER A 643 -43.07 10.58 -0.96
C SER A 643 -42.45 10.21 -2.32
N ASP A 644 -42.98 9.16 -2.93
CA ASP A 644 -42.61 8.66 -4.25
C ASP A 644 -41.15 8.22 -4.40
N MET A 645 -40.50 7.94 -3.26
CA MET A 645 -39.13 7.38 -3.22
C MET A 645 -39.16 5.92 -2.79
N PRO A 646 -39.05 4.95 -3.71
CA PRO A 646 -39.00 3.53 -3.36
C PRO A 646 -37.75 3.19 -2.56
N PHE A 647 -37.91 2.35 -1.54
CA PHE A 647 -36.82 1.84 -0.71
C PHE A 647 -37.16 0.47 -0.14
N TYR A 648 -36.15 -0.28 0.29
CA TYR A 648 -36.28 -1.56 0.95
C TYR A 648 -35.68 -1.49 2.37
N PRO A 649 -36.52 -1.59 3.45
CA PRO A 649 -35.99 -1.66 4.82
C PRO A 649 -35.61 -3.10 5.18
N THR A 650 -34.44 -3.28 5.84
CA THR A 650 -34.06 -4.58 6.41
C THR A 650 -34.69 -4.80 7.78
N ASP A 651 -34.50 -5.98 8.37
CA ASP A 651 -34.87 -6.31 9.76
C ASP A 651 -34.11 -5.48 10.83
N HIS A 652 -33.11 -4.66 10.42
CA HIS A 652 -32.39 -3.69 11.24
C HIS A 652 -32.80 -2.24 10.97
N CYS A 653 -33.82 -2.04 10.13
CA CYS A 653 -34.35 -0.73 9.77
C CYS A 653 -35.85 -0.63 10.14
N GLY A 654 -36.17 0.33 11.00
CA GLY A 654 -37.54 0.66 11.31
C GLY A 654 -38.09 1.70 10.35
N VAL A 655 -39.42 1.68 10.16
CA VAL A 655 -40.19 2.59 9.30
C VAL A 655 -41.33 3.16 10.07
N LEU A 656 -41.35 4.49 10.24
CA LEU A 656 -42.44 5.25 10.84
C LEU A 656 -43.12 6.08 9.75
N ARG A 657 -44.46 6.01 9.69
CA ARG A 657 -45.29 6.85 8.81
C ARG A 657 -46.36 7.58 9.59
N CYS A 658 -46.54 8.84 9.22
CA CYS A 658 -47.60 9.69 9.79
C CYS A 658 -48.89 9.54 9.00
N LYS A 659 -49.98 9.29 9.70
CA LYS A 659 -51.36 9.21 9.15
C LYS A 659 -52.20 10.42 9.53
N THR A 660 -51.69 11.29 10.41
CA THR A 660 -52.35 12.51 10.86
C THR A 660 -51.77 13.73 10.13
N SER A 661 -52.60 14.76 9.99
CA SER A 661 -52.15 16.07 9.49
C SER A 661 -51.60 17.00 10.57
N GLU A 662 -51.53 16.55 11.83
CA GLU A 662 -51.08 17.35 12.98
C GLU A 662 -49.53 17.48 13.04
N VAL A 663 -48.81 16.58 12.37
CA VAL A 663 -47.35 16.56 12.37
C VAL A 663 -46.81 16.53 10.96
N ASN A 664 -45.89 17.43 10.67
CA ASN A 664 -45.12 17.38 9.44
C ASN A 664 -44.13 16.19 9.48
N PRO A 665 -44.13 15.29 8.48
CA PRO A 665 -43.31 14.08 8.51
C PRO A 665 -41.79 14.35 8.59
N ARG A 666 -41.30 15.47 8.03
CA ARG A 666 -39.89 15.85 8.13
C ARG A 666 -39.53 16.32 9.55
N TYR A 667 -40.44 17.07 10.20
CA TYR A 667 -40.32 17.46 11.60
C TYR A 667 -40.40 16.23 12.52
N LEU A 668 -41.25 15.26 12.19
CA LEU A 668 -41.33 13.99 12.92
C LEU A 668 -40.00 13.25 12.94
N ALA A 669 -39.20 13.30 11.87
CA ALA A 669 -37.87 12.70 11.85
C ALA A 669 -36.95 13.34 12.90
N HIS A 670 -36.93 14.67 12.99
CA HIS A 670 -36.19 15.40 14.02
C HIS A 670 -36.65 15.06 15.43
N LEU A 671 -38.00 15.08 15.66
CA LEU A 671 -38.56 14.72 16.97
C LEU A 671 -38.19 13.29 17.38
N LEU A 672 -38.24 12.35 16.45
CA LEU A 672 -37.84 10.97 16.69
C LEU A 672 -36.38 10.87 17.06
N GLU A 673 -35.52 11.63 16.39
CA GLU A 673 -34.10 11.65 16.69
C GLU A 673 -33.78 12.19 18.08
N VAL A 674 -34.41 13.33 18.45
CA VAL A 674 -34.21 13.99 19.75
C VAL A 674 -34.76 13.12 20.89
N GLU A 675 -36.04 12.69 20.79
CA GLU A 675 -36.67 11.93 21.86
C GLU A 675 -36.12 10.49 21.98
N GLY A 676 -35.81 9.86 20.85
CA GLY A 676 -35.15 8.56 20.83
C GLY A 676 -33.71 8.62 21.37
N GLY A 677 -33.01 9.72 21.12
CA GLY A 677 -31.69 9.98 21.71
C GLY A 677 -31.69 9.96 23.24
N LYS A 678 -32.75 10.51 23.85
CA LYS A 678 -32.94 10.51 25.31
C LYS A 678 -33.15 9.11 25.89
N MET A 679 -33.60 8.15 25.07
CA MET A 679 -33.82 6.75 25.49
C MET A 679 -32.53 5.95 25.65
N GLY A 680 -31.39 6.41 25.12
CA GLY A 680 -30.09 5.74 25.22
C GLY A 680 -30.00 4.43 24.43
N PHE A 681 -30.63 4.36 23.27
CA PHE A 681 -30.57 3.19 22.41
C PHE A 681 -29.13 2.86 22.00
N SER A 682 -28.82 1.55 21.94
CA SER A 682 -27.49 1.05 21.65
C SER A 682 -27.59 -0.40 21.15
N ARG A 683 -26.46 -1.04 20.83
CA ARG A 683 -26.42 -2.47 20.48
C ARG A 683 -26.96 -3.39 21.57
N SER A 684 -26.78 -3.03 22.84
CA SER A 684 -27.30 -3.78 23.99
C SER A 684 -28.72 -3.39 24.37
N TYR A 685 -29.17 -2.19 24.01
CA TYR A 685 -30.49 -1.68 24.23
C TYR A 685 -31.14 -1.23 22.92
N ARG A 686 -31.58 -2.22 22.13
CA ARG A 686 -32.09 -2.02 20.75
C ARG A 686 -33.35 -1.17 20.67
N ALA A 687 -33.46 -0.34 19.64
CA ALA A 687 -34.62 0.46 19.32
C ALA A 687 -35.73 -0.39 18.67
N SER A 688 -36.31 -1.34 19.43
CA SER A 688 -37.41 -2.20 18.95
C SER A 688 -38.71 -1.41 18.74
N ILE A 689 -39.66 -1.97 17.98
CA ILE A 689 -40.98 -1.37 17.73
C ILE A 689 -41.63 -0.92 19.03
N ASP A 690 -41.74 -1.81 20.03
CA ASP A 690 -42.43 -1.51 21.29
C ASP A 690 -41.83 -0.33 22.04
N ARG A 691 -40.47 -0.22 22.00
CA ARG A 691 -39.78 0.88 22.68
C ARG A 691 -39.95 2.20 21.93
N VAL A 692 -39.90 2.17 20.60
CA VAL A 692 -40.13 3.37 19.77
C VAL A 692 -41.56 3.81 19.86
N GLN A 693 -42.53 2.89 19.88
CA GLN A 693 -43.95 3.22 20.13
C GLN A 693 -44.19 3.88 21.50
N GLY A 694 -43.34 3.61 22.48
CA GLY A 694 -43.40 4.27 23.78
C GLY A 694 -42.99 5.74 23.79
N ILE A 695 -42.42 6.25 22.66
CA ILE A 695 -42.01 7.65 22.57
C ILE A 695 -43.25 8.57 22.45
N THR A 696 -43.24 9.63 23.24
CA THR A 696 -44.21 10.68 23.23
C THR A 696 -43.52 12.02 23.00
N PHE A 697 -44.18 12.91 22.25
CA PHE A 697 -43.64 14.23 21.96
C PHE A 697 -44.77 15.26 21.86
N THR A 698 -44.42 16.51 22.04
CA THR A 698 -45.29 17.63 21.85
C THR A 698 -44.99 18.28 20.50
N VAL A 699 -45.99 18.90 19.87
CA VAL A 699 -45.77 19.57 18.57
C VAL A 699 -46.42 20.96 18.58
N PRO A 700 -45.76 21.97 17.95
CA PRO A 700 -46.40 23.26 17.72
C PRO A 700 -47.50 23.14 16.64
N ASP A 701 -48.26 24.23 16.42
CA ASP A 701 -49.24 24.26 15.34
C ASP A 701 -48.60 23.84 13.99
N ILE A 702 -49.36 23.08 13.20
CA ILE A 702 -48.92 22.54 11.92
C ILE A 702 -48.43 23.62 10.93
N SER A 703 -48.99 24.83 11.01
CA SER A 703 -48.57 25.96 10.16
C SER A 703 -47.15 26.42 10.49
N ILE A 704 -46.77 26.40 11.78
CA ILE A 704 -45.41 26.73 12.24
C ILE A 704 -44.44 25.64 11.78
N GLN A 705 -44.81 24.36 11.96
CA GLN A 705 -44.00 23.23 11.48
C GLN A 705 -43.75 23.31 9.97
N ASN A 706 -44.82 23.51 9.18
CA ASN A 706 -44.72 23.55 7.72
C ASN A 706 -43.84 24.71 7.21
N ASN A 707 -43.97 25.89 7.83
CA ASN A 707 -43.11 27.04 7.48
C ASN A 707 -41.64 26.76 7.77
N ALA A 708 -41.32 26.19 8.92
CA ALA A 708 -39.94 25.82 9.26
C ALA A 708 -39.39 24.72 8.34
N MET A 709 -40.16 23.66 8.10
CA MET A 709 -39.76 22.54 7.27
C MET A 709 -39.62 22.89 5.78
N SER A 710 -40.37 23.88 5.29
CA SER A 710 -40.12 24.42 3.94
C SER A 710 -38.76 25.07 3.85
N LYS A 711 -38.36 25.88 4.84
CA LYS A 711 -37.00 26.49 4.86
C LYS A 711 -35.89 25.45 5.01
N VAL A 712 -36.13 24.41 5.85
CA VAL A 712 -35.19 23.29 5.98
C VAL A 712 -34.99 22.60 4.63
N ALA A 713 -36.06 22.33 3.89
CA ALA A 713 -36.00 21.73 2.57
C ALA A 713 -35.21 22.59 1.56
N ASP A 714 -35.41 23.91 1.58
CA ASP A 714 -34.67 24.84 0.73
C ASP A 714 -33.16 24.83 1.07
N TYR A 715 -32.81 24.81 2.36
CA TYR A 715 -31.39 24.76 2.79
C TYR A 715 -30.76 23.42 2.47
N GLU A 716 -31.42 22.29 2.64
CA GLU A 716 -30.93 20.97 2.26
C GLU A 716 -30.70 20.86 0.74
N MET A 717 -31.59 21.45 -0.07
CA MET A 717 -31.41 21.51 -1.53
C MET A 717 -30.18 22.33 -1.90
N ALA A 718 -30.00 23.51 -1.26
CA ALA A 718 -28.80 24.34 -1.49
C ALA A 718 -27.51 23.63 -1.05
N ILE A 719 -27.51 22.90 0.06
CA ILE A 719 -26.39 22.07 0.50
C ILE A 719 -26.06 21.02 -0.56
N LYS A 720 -27.06 20.29 -1.05
CA LYS A 720 -26.87 19.24 -2.06
C LYS A 720 -26.29 19.78 -3.40
N GLU A 721 -26.74 20.95 -3.83
CA GLU A 721 -26.17 21.62 -5.01
C GLU A 721 -24.70 22.03 -4.79
N LEU A 722 -24.39 22.57 -3.62
CA LEU A 722 -23.02 22.93 -3.26
C LEU A 722 -22.10 21.71 -3.13
N GLU A 723 -22.58 20.60 -2.53
CA GLU A 723 -21.83 19.34 -2.44
C GLU A 723 -21.54 18.77 -3.83
N GLY A 724 -22.51 18.78 -4.75
CA GLY A 724 -22.29 18.40 -6.14
C GLY A 724 -21.33 19.34 -6.91
N SER A 725 -21.25 20.61 -6.49
CA SER A 725 -20.27 21.55 -7.02
C SER A 725 -18.86 21.29 -6.50
N LEU A 726 -18.72 20.92 -5.21
CA LEU A 726 -17.43 20.56 -4.61
C LEU A 726 -16.76 19.39 -5.32
N GLU A 727 -17.51 18.34 -5.69
CA GLU A 727 -16.96 17.20 -6.46
C GLU A 727 -16.39 17.65 -7.83
N LYS A 728 -17.10 18.55 -8.51
CA LYS A 728 -16.64 19.10 -9.79
C LYS A 728 -15.40 19.99 -9.64
N ILE A 729 -15.34 20.78 -8.56
CA ILE A 729 -14.21 21.65 -8.25
C ILE A 729 -12.93 20.83 -8.03
N ALA A 730 -13.00 19.72 -7.31
CA ALA A 730 -11.86 18.84 -7.08
C ALA A 730 -11.29 18.27 -8.40
N SER A 731 -12.15 17.92 -9.36
CA SER A 731 -11.69 17.44 -10.69
C SER A 731 -11.04 18.54 -11.53
N ARG A 732 -11.49 19.80 -11.41
CA ARG A 732 -10.93 20.95 -12.13
C ARG A 732 -9.48 21.24 -11.75
N ARG A 733 -9.10 21.10 -10.47
CA ARG A 733 -7.70 21.26 -10.02
C ARG A 733 -6.76 20.29 -10.76
N SER A 734 -7.12 19.03 -10.81
CA SER A 734 -6.35 17.99 -11.53
C SER A 734 -6.27 18.30 -13.05
N GLU A 735 -7.34 18.85 -13.62
CA GLU A 735 -7.37 19.22 -15.04
C GLU A 735 -6.45 20.41 -15.36
N ILE A 736 -6.40 21.45 -14.51
CA ILE A 736 -5.47 22.57 -14.64
C ILE A 736 -4.02 22.06 -14.68
N ILE A 737 -3.64 21.24 -13.69
CA ILE A 737 -2.30 20.69 -13.62
C ILE A 737 -2.00 19.87 -14.89
N ARG A 738 -2.92 18.99 -15.29
CA ARG A 738 -2.75 18.15 -16.48
C ARG A 738 -2.57 18.98 -17.74
N LYS A 739 -3.40 20.03 -17.95
CA LYS A 739 -3.29 20.94 -19.12
C LYS A 739 -1.95 21.67 -19.14
N ALA A 740 -1.56 22.27 -18.02
CA ALA A 740 -0.30 23.00 -17.93
C ALA A 740 0.94 22.11 -18.22
N LEU A 741 0.87 20.83 -17.86
CA LEU A 741 1.95 19.87 -18.09
C LEU A 741 1.91 19.21 -19.48
N ALA A 742 0.75 19.03 -20.09
CA ALA A 742 0.58 18.32 -21.36
C ALA A 742 0.73 19.23 -22.61
N GLU A 743 0.38 20.48 -22.49
CA GLU A 743 0.47 21.49 -23.56
C GLU A 743 1.79 22.28 -23.49
#